data_a0d13900c97131952de7a1d1064d6dee
#
_entry.id   a0d13900c97131952de7a1d1064d6dee
#
_cell.length_a   1.000
_cell.length_b   1.000
_cell.length_c   1.000
_cell.angle_alpha   90.00
_cell.angle_beta   90.00
_cell.angle_gamma   90.00
#
_symmetry.space_group_name_H-M   'P 1'
#
loop_
_entity.id
_entity.type
_entity.pdbx_description
1 polymer ?
#
loop_
_entity_poly.entity_id
_entity_poly.type
_entity_poly.pdbx_seq_one_letter_code
_entity_poly.pdbx_strand_id
1 'polypeptide(L)'
;MAQRLFLLDAYALIYRAYYAFIKAPRFDSKGRNTSAVFGFVLMLEDLLSKENPEEIAVVFDPAGGTFRHREYPAYKAQREETPEGIRIAVPLIRELLAAYRIPAVEVPDFEADDVIGTLSDLATRAGHEVLMVTPDKDYGQLVTEHVRMYRPMQGGGYEIWGEAEIREKFGLDSPAQVIDYLALLGDKVDNIPGCKGIGEKGAQKLLSEYGTVENLLAHASEIKGATGKKLIEGADDIRLSYYLATIRRDVPISYTAGDYARREKDEEAVRRLFEELEFRTLLSRVLGTAPAPTPKKVALPPDDLFAGLEETEEAETPAPTDVPQMRIEVLTPTTLPAFVERAAKAQVVTFDTETTGADALTAELVAITFALDRETTYYLDVPAELEAATALLDQLRPIFESTTSLKVGQNLKYDLHILLSYGIETAGEHFDTMIAHYLLYPDMRHGLDELAEKFLSYKMMPFEEMIAPQTTKQFDLRQVEPERLQFYAAEDTHITHLLYEYFAERLEKAGLTELFRTIEMPLMKVLLGMEREGVRLDKACLARQAGELQGELERLETEISTLIGHPINVNSSKQVGEALFDELQIMEKAKKTKTGGYTTSEEVLEKLRDKHPVVGKILNYRGVKKLLSTYIEALPDLVYPDGKIHTSFNQTIAATGRLSSSNPNIQNIPIRTPEGRAIREAFVPDAGCTFLSADYSQIELRLMAHFSEDPALIEAFRSGQDVHQATAAKIYGLTPEEVTPDMRRRAKTANFGIIYGISAFGLSERLSIPRKEAKELIDGYFASYPGVANYMSRVVEEAKHRGYVTTLLDRRRSLPDINSANAVVRGYAERNAINAPLQGSAADLIKIAMIRLDAAIRERGLKSRMILQVHDELNFNVPTDELAEMTELVRSTMESVYPDLRVPLEVSIGHGPTWLDAH
;
A
#
# COMPACT_ATOMS: atom_id res chain seq x y z
N MET A 1 -23.80 33.21 24.00
CA MET A 1 -23.11 31.94 24.23
C MET A 1 -21.78 32.28 24.89
N ALA A 2 -21.31 31.47 25.82
CA ALA A 2 -19.98 31.64 26.37
C ALA A 2 -18.93 31.54 25.23
N GLN A 3 -17.90 32.36 25.22
CA GLN A 3 -16.83 32.25 24.23
C GLN A 3 -16.06 30.93 24.44
N ARG A 4 -15.60 30.29 23.38
CA ARG A 4 -14.91 29.01 23.46
C ARG A 4 -13.41 29.18 23.17
N LEU A 5 -12.56 28.66 24.06
CA LEU A 5 -11.12 28.59 23.91
C LEU A 5 -10.70 27.15 23.58
N PHE A 6 -10.01 26.95 22.47
CA PHE A 6 -9.41 25.67 22.08
C PHE A 6 -7.90 25.68 22.40
N LEU A 7 -7.46 24.76 23.25
CA LEU A 7 -6.06 24.56 23.62
C LEU A 7 -5.54 23.25 23.07
N LEU A 8 -4.62 23.32 22.12
CA LEU A 8 -4.08 22.18 21.41
C LEU A 8 -2.74 21.75 22.00
N ASP A 9 -2.62 20.48 22.38
CA ASP A 9 -1.37 19.86 22.80
C ASP A 9 -0.52 19.54 21.57
N ALA A 10 0.54 20.33 21.32
CA ALA A 10 1.33 20.26 20.11
C ALA A 10 1.97 18.87 19.89
N TYR A 11 2.74 18.38 20.86
CA TYR A 11 3.49 17.14 20.68
C TYR A 11 2.57 15.92 20.58
N ALA A 12 1.55 15.83 21.40
CA ALA A 12 0.58 14.73 21.32
C ALA A 12 -0.09 14.65 19.94
N LEU A 13 -0.38 15.79 19.31
CA LEU A 13 -0.97 15.88 18.00
C LEU A 13 0.05 15.65 16.86
N ILE A 14 1.28 16.13 17.00
CA ILE A 14 2.38 15.91 16.02
C ILE A 14 2.77 14.44 15.99
N TYR A 15 2.95 13.79 17.14
CA TYR A 15 3.22 12.36 17.22
C TYR A 15 2.10 11.55 16.58
N ARG A 16 0.85 11.90 16.89
CA ARG A 16 -0.31 11.27 16.28
C ARG A 16 -0.31 11.42 14.75
N ALA A 17 -0.05 12.61 14.23
CA ALA A 17 0.03 12.90 12.81
C ALA A 17 1.15 12.08 12.15
N TYR A 18 2.33 12.04 12.75
CA TYR A 18 3.47 11.24 12.28
C TYR A 18 3.14 9.76 12.17
N TYR A 19 2.59 9.16 13.24
CA TYR A 19 2.26 7.74 13.25
C TYR A 19 1.06 7.38 12.37
N ALA A 20 0.20 8.34 12.01
CA ALA A 20 -0.87 8.11 11.05
C ALA A 20 -0.35 7.81 9.65
N PHE A 21 0.81 8.34 9.29
CA PHE A 21 1.48 8.15 8.00
C PHE A 21 2.69 7.20 8.05
N ILE A 22 2.91 6.50 9.17
CA ILE A 22 4.11 5.66 9.32
C ILE A 22 4.20 4.53 8.28
N LYS A 23 3.07 4.10 7.72
CA LYS A 23 3.01 3.06 6.68
C LYS A 23 3.14 3.62 5.25
N ALA A 24 2.92 4.90 5.06
CA ALA A 24 3.02 5.62 3.79
C ALA A 24 3.49 7.04 4.09
N PRO A 25 4.75 7.24 4.45
CA PRO A 25 5.30 8.54 4.78
C PRO A 25 5.32 9.46 3.55
N ARG A 26 5.19 10.75 3.78
CA ARG A 26 5.25 11.79 2.75
C ARG A 26 6.56 12.53 2.86
N PHE A 27 7.20 12.69 1.72
CA PHE A 27 8.44 13.45 1.63
C PHE A 27 8.27 14.59 0.62
N ASP A 28 8.97 15.67 0.83
CA ASP A 28 9.12 16.71 -0.19
C ASP A 28 10.30 16.40 -1.12
N SER A 29 10.48 17.19 -2.18
CA SER A 29 11.58 17.03 -3.13
C SER A 29 12.98 17.23 -2.52
N LYS A 30 13.05 17.76 -1.31
CA LYS A 30 14.29 17.94 -0.53
C LYS A 30 14.56 16.75 0.41
N GLY A 31 13.77 15.67 0.32
CA GLY A 31 13.89 14.49 1.17
C GLY A 31 13.45 14.69 2.63
N ARG A 32 12.77 15.78 2.96
CA ARG A 32 12.26 16.02 4.33
C ARG A 32 10.96 15.25 4.53
N ASN A 33 10.87 14.47 5.60
CA ASN A 33 9.63 13.82 5.97
C ASN A 33 8.58 14.86 6.42
N THR A 34 7.61 15.14 5.55
CA THR A 34 6.54 16.12 5.76
C THR A 34 5.26 15.52 6.33
N SER A 35 5.24 14.22 6.61
CA SER A 35 4.05 13.47 7.07
C SER A 35 3.39 14.08 8.29
N ALA A 36 4.19 14.44 9.30
CA ALA A 36 3.68 15.03 10.54
C ALA A 36 3.09 16.41 10.32
N VAL A 37 3.73 17.24 9.49
CA VAL A 37 3.21 18.57 9.12
C VAL A 37 1.91 18.45 8.34
N PHE A 38 1.88 17.57 7.34
CA PHE A 38 0.68 17.34 6.52
C PHE A 38 -0.51 16.85 7.37
N GLY A 39 -0.29 15.87 8.24
CA GLY A 39 -1.33 15.36 9.13
C GLY A 39 -1.79 16.40 10.16
N PHE A 40 -0.88 17.22 10.66
CA PHE A 40 -1.21 18.32 11.56
C PHE A 40 -2.07 19.38 10.88
N VAL A 41 -1.74 19.78 9.65
CA VAL A 41 -2.55 20.73 8.85
C VAL A 41 -3.94 20.18 8.60
N LEU A 42 -4.07 18.92 8.19
CA LEU A 42 -5.38 18.26 7.94
C LEU A 42 -6.27 18.33 9.18
N MET A 43 -5.69 18.05 10.35
CA MET A 43 -6.41 18.06 11.62
C MET A 43 -6.77 19.50 12.04
N LEU A 44 -5.85 20.44 11.87
CA LEU A 44 -6.08 21.87 12.19
C LEU A 44 -7.20 22.45 11.31
N GLU A 45 -7.16 22.26 10.01
CA GLU A 45 -8.19 22.74 9.07
C GLU A 45 -9.56 22.06 9.33
N ASP A 46 -9.58 20.79 9.68
CA ASP A 46 -10.82 20.09 10.06
C ASP A 46 -11.42 20.70 11.33
N LEU A 47 -10.60 20.97 12.34
CA LEU A 47 -11.02 21.66 13.57
C LEU A 47 -11.54 23.08 13.28
N LEU A 48 -10.77 23.88 12.53
CA LEU A 48 -11.13 25.25 12.19
C LEU A 48 -12.42 25.35 11.40
N SER A 49 -12.67 24.41 10.48
CA SER A 49 -13.86 24.40 9.63
C SER A 49 -15.12 23.91 10.38
N LYS A 50 -14.99 22.94 11.29
CA LYS A 50 -16.12 22.36 12.02
C LYS A 50 -16.53 23.15 13.24
N GLU A 51 -15.55 23.58 14.01
CA GLU A 51 -15.79 24.20 15.33
C GLU A 51 -15.80 25.71 15.28
N ASN A 52 -15.14 26.32 14.26
CA ASN A 52 -15.01 27.76 14.10
C ASN A 52 -14.69 28.46 15.44
N PRO A 53 -13.55 28.13 16.10
CA PRO A 53 -13.22 28.63 17.43
C PRO A 53 -13.08 30.15 17.45
N GLU A 54 -13.59 30.81 18.50
CA GLU A 54 -13.36 32.24 18.75
C GLU A 54 -11.94 32.50 19.26
N GLU A 55 -11.42 31.61 20.12
CA GLU A 55 -10.05 31.66 20.62
C GLU A 55 -9.37 30.29 20.43
N ILE A 56 -8.08 30.30 20.06
CA ILE A 56 -7.30 29.10 19.83
C ILE A 56 -5.82 29.34 20.12
N ALA A 57 -5.16 28.37 20.77
CA ALA A 57 -3.71 28.35 20.94
C ALA A 57 -3.16 26.95 20.86
N VAL A 58 -1.92 26.80 20.39
CA VAL A 58 -1.18 25.55 20.36
C VAL A 58 -0.05 25.61 21.37
N VAL A 59 -0.01 24.67 22.30
CA VAL A 59 0.91 24.68 23.44
C VAL A 59 2.00 23.63 23.22
N PHE A 60 3.24 24.01 23.33
CA PHE A 60 4.42 23.18 23.15
C PHE A 60 5.14 22.93 24.49
N ASP A 61 5.70 21.69 24.59
CA ASP A 61 6.68 21.45 25.66
C ASP A 61 7.96 22.26 25.41
N PRO A 62 8.64 22.74 26.45
CA PRO A 62 9.89 23.48 26.30
C PRO A 62 11.04 22.58 25.84
N ALA A 63 12.00 23.18 25.16
CA ALA A 63 13.25 22.53 24.86
C ALA A 63 14.06 22.32 26.16
N GLY A 64 14.31 21.07 26.55
CA GLY A 64 15.07 20.74 27.75
C GLY A 64 14.23 20.07 28.85
N GLY A 65 14.82 19.85 30.00
CA GLY A 65 14.13 19.23 31.14
C GLY A 65 13.23 20.22 31.89
N THR A 66 12.17 19.70 32.50
CA THR A 66 11.20 20.43 33.33
C THR A 66 11.47 20.22 34.84
N PHE A 67 10.68 20.86 35.70
CA PHE A 67 10.79 20.65 37.15
C PHE A 67 10.67 19.15 37.53
N ARG A 68 9.85 18.33 36.80
CA ARG A 68 9.72 16.91 37.07
C ARG A 68 11.06 16.15 36.85
N HIS A 69 11.82 16.53 35.83
CA HIS A 69 13.14 15.92 35.55
C HIS A 69 14.18 16.26 36.63
N ARG A 70 14.08 17.46 37.21
CA ARG A 70 14.98 17.86 38.32
C ARG A 70 14.69 17.10 39.60
N GLU A 71 13.41 16.89 39.92
CA GLU A 71 13.00 16.23 41.13
C GLU A 71 13.06 14.71 41.05
N TYR A 72 12.81 14.16 39.85
CA TYR A 72 12.92 12.75 39.57
C TYR A 72 13.71 12.52 38.28
N PRO A 73 15.05 12.34 38.34
CA PRO A 73 15.90 12.19 37.15
C PRO A 73 15.57 10.97 36.29
N ALA A 74 14.85 9.98 36.80
CA ALA A 74 14.38 8.84 36.06
C ALA A 74 13.08 9.13 35.27
N TYR A 75 12.43 10.28 35.44
CA TYR A 75 11.22 10.69 34.72
C TYR A 75 11.49 10.74 33.20
N LYS A 76 10.68 10.05 32.44
CA LYS A 76 10.79 9.93 30.97
C LYS A 76 12.15 9.38 30.46
N ALA A 77 13.04 8.87 31.35
CA ALA A 77 14.36 8.39 30.95
C ALA A 77 14.33 7.16 30.02
N GLN A 78 13.19 6.47 29.91
CA GLN A 78 13.01 5.31 29.03
C GLN A 78 12.37 5.66 27.67
N ARG A 79 12.02 6.94 27.46
CA ARG A 79 11.50 7.37 26.15
C ARG A 79 12.62 7.29 25.11
N GLU A 80 12.28 6.70 23.96
CA GLU A 80 13.16 6.69 22.78
C GLU A 80 13.42 8.13 22.30
N GLU A 81 14.54 8.34 21.62
CA GLU A 81 14.81 9.63 20.97
C GLU A 81 13.65 10.03 20.05
N THR A 82 13.34 11.34 20.03
CA THR A 82 12.31 11.87 19.14
C THR A 82 12.64 11.53 17.68
N PRO A 83 11.75 10.86 16.94
CA PRO A 83 11.97 10.53 15.55
C PRO A 83 12.38 11.75 14.72
N GLU A 84 13.29 11.56 13.77
CA GLU A 84 13.82 12.64 12.94
C GLU A 84 12.71 13.41 12.21
N GLY A 85 11.72 12.71 11.66
CA GLY A 85 10.57 13.33 11.00
C GLY A 85 9.76 14.26 11.92
N ILE A 86 9.73 13.99 13.23
CA ILE A 86 9.10 14.89 14.21
C ILE A 86 10.01 16.08 14.50
N ARG A 87 11.33 15.87 14.62
CA ARG A 87 12.31 16.96 14.81
C ARG A 87 12.28 17.97 13.65
N ILE A 88 12.11 17.47 12.41
CA ILE A 88 11.94 18.29 11.21
C ILE A 88 10.58 19.01 11.23
N ALA A 89 9.52 18.35 11.66
CA ALA A 89 8.17 18.89 11.62
C ALA A 89 7.92 20.02 12.63
N VAL A 90 8.51 19.98 13.81
CA VAL A 90 8.26 20.98 14.88
C VAL A 90 8.53 22.42 14.42
N PRO A 91 9.70 22.78 13.85
CA PRO A 91 9.95 24.14 13.35
C PRO A 91 8.99 24.53 12.21
N LEU A 92 8.67 23.61 11.29
CA LEU A 92 7.74 23.85 10.19
C LEU A 92 6.31 24.08 10.68
N ILE A 93 5.87 23.36 11.73
CA ILE A 93 4.56 23.56 12.34
C ILE A 93 4.52 24.92 13.06
N ARG A 94 5.60 25.36 13.70
CA ARG A 94 5.66 26.71 14.27
C ARG A 94 5.57 27.80 13.20
N GLU A 95 6.22 27.63 12.07
CA GLU A 95 6.10 28.52 10.91
C GLU A 95 4.68 28.53 10.35
N LEU A 96 4.06 27.34 10.22
CA LEU A 96 2.67 27.18 9.85
C LEU A 96 1.74 27.96 10.78
N LEU A 97 1.88 27.79 12.09
CA LEU A 97 1.05 28.48 13.09
C LEU A 97 1.22 30.00 13.01
N ALA A 98 2.44 30.49 12.73
CA ALA A 98 2.68 31.91 12.49
C ALA A 98 1.93 32.40 11.22
N ALA A 99 1.94 31.61 10.12
CA ALA A 99 1.19 31.92 8.90
C ALA A 99 -0.33 31.89 9.12
N TYR A 100 -0.82 30.98 9.99
CA TYR A 100 -2.23 30.93 10.41
C TYR A 100 -2.58 31.99 11.47
N ARG A 101 -1.60 32.75 11.96
CA ARG A 101 -1.74 33.73 13.06
C ARG A 101 -2.35 33.09 14.31
N ILE A 102 -2.03 31.81 14.57
CA ILE A 102 -2.42 31.08 15.77
C ILE A 102 -1.25 31.12 16.75
N PRO A 103 -1.48 31.59 18.00
CA PRO A 103 -0.44 31.63 19.01
C PRO A 103 0.16 30.28 19.34
N ALA A 104 1.48 30.16 19.25
CA ALA A 104 2.27 29.05 19.78
C ALA A 104 2.80 29.41 21.17
N VAL A 105 2.33 28.71 22.19
CA VAL A 105 2.65 28.99 23.60
C VAL A 105 3.64 27.96 24.11
N GLU A 106 4.69 28.42 24.79
CA GLU A 106 5.70 27.60 25.46
C GLU A 106 6.17 28.32 26.72
N VAL A 107 6.20 27.63 27.83
CA VAL A 107 6.67 28.20 29.11
C VAL A 107 7.85 27.38 29.61
N PRO A 108 9.04 27.99 29.79
CA PRO A 108 10.20 27.26 30.30
C PRO A 108 9.90 26.58 31.64
N ASP A 109 10.41 25.33 31.80
CA ASP A 109 10.30 24.56 33.03
C ASP A 109 8.94 23.85 33.26
N PHE A 110 7.91 24.13 32.45
CA PHE A 110 6.59 23.51 32.54
C PHE A 110 6.24 22.77 31.27
N GLU A 111 5.61 21.57 31.37
CA GLU A 111 5.13 20.80 30.24
C GLU A 111 3.86 21.43 29.65
N ALA A 112 3.51 21.04 28.42
CA ALA A 112 2.33 21.57 27.74
C ALA A 112 1.03 21.32 28.52
N ASP A 113 0.94 20.21 29.23
CA ASP A 113 -0.21 19.83 30.05
C ASP A 113 -0.39 20.80 31.23
N ASP A 114 0.72 21.22 31.89
CA ASP A 114 0.71 22.21 32.98
C ASP A 114 0.23 23.58 32.48
N VAL A 115 0.74 24.01 31.33
CA VAL A 115 0.34 25.29 30.71
C VAL A 115 -1.14 25.25 30.30
N ILE A 116 -1.61 24.15 29.67
CA ILE A 116 -3.02 23.98 29.32
C ILE A 116 -3.91 23.92 30.55
N GLY A 117 -3.48 23.23 31.60
CA GLY A 117 -4.21 23.20 32.90
C GLY A 117 -4.37 24.58 33.52
N THR A 118 -3.31 25.38 33.52
CA THR A 118 -3.34 26.75 34.05
C THR A 118 -4.20 27.68 33.20
N LEU A 119 -4.06 27.63 31.86
CA LEU A 119 -4.88 28.44 30.95
C LEU A 119 -6.37 28.06 31.03
N SER A 120 -6.67 26.77 31.21
CA SER A 120 -8.05 26.30 31.39
C SER A 120 -8.70 26.90 32.65
N ASP A 121 -7.99 26.91 33.75
CA ASP A 121 -8.47 27.53 34.98
C ASP A 121 -8.67 29.04 34.86
N LEU A 122 -7.71 29.72 34.21
CA LEU A 122 -7.79 31.17 34.02
C LEU A 122 -8.92 31.57 33.07
N ALA A 123 -9.08 30.87 31.96
CA ALA A 123 -10.15 31.11 30.99
C ALA A 123 -11.54 30.83 31.56
N THR A 124 -11.69 29.75 32.35
CA THR A 124 -12.94 29.42 33.02
C THR A 124 -13.32 30.52 34.01
N ARG A 125 -12.36 31.08 34.79
CA ARG A 125 -12.61 32.22 35.68
C ARG A 125 -13.00 33.48 34.92
N ALA A 126 -12.57 33.62 33.67
CA ALA A 126 -12.99 34.70 32.77
C ALA A 126 -14.35 34.44 32.08
N GLY A 127 -15.00 33.32 32.34
CA GLY A 127 -16.32 32.97 31.82
C GLY A 127 -16.32 32.24 30.47
N HIS A 128 -15.19 31.66 30.05
CA HIS A 128 -15.07 30.88 28.80
C HIS A 128 -15.31 29.39 29.03
N GLU A 129 -15.78 28.70 27.98
CA GLU A 129 -15.71 27.26 27.88
C GLU A 129 -14.38 26.86 27.26
N VAL A 130 -13.74 25.82 27.79
CA VAL A 130 -12.42 25.35 27.31
C VAL A 130 -12.54 23.94 26.71
N LEU A 131 -11.95 23.78 25.53
CA LEU A 131 -11.83 22.52 24.83
C LEU A 131 -10.34 22.17 24.67
N MET A 132 -9.88 21.16 25.41
CA MET A 132 -8.50 20.66 25.36
C MET A 132 -8.37 19.64 24.24
N VAL A 133 -7.65 20.00 23.17
CA VAL A 133 -7.49 19.13 21.99
C VAL A 133 -6.26 18.25 22.18
N THR A 134 -6.46 17.06 22.70
CA THR A 134 -5.39 16.09 22.96
C THR A 134 -5.92 14.66 22.97
N PRO A 135 -5.15 13.67 22.48
CA PRO A 135 -5.46 12.25 22.66
C PRO A 135 -5.07 11.72 24.04
N ASP A 136 -4.33 12.50 24.84
CA ASP A 136 -3.79 12.06 26.12
C ASP A 136 -4.90 11.97 27.18
N LYS A 137 -5.01 10.80 27.82
CA LYS A 137 -6.01 10.50 28.84
C LYS A 137 -5.78 11.23 30.17
N ASP A 138 -4.54 11.66 30.44
CA ASP A 138 -4.14 12.24 31.72
C ASP A 138 -4.76 13.62 31.95
N TYR A 139 -5.13 14.30 30.85
CA TYR A 139 -5.96 15.51 30.89
C TYR A 139 -7.36 15.31 31.46
N GLY A 140 -7.79 14.06 31.67
CA GLY A 140 -9.05 13.75 32.33
C GLY A 140 -9.18 14.37 33.74
N GLN A 141 -8.05 14.60 34.43
CA GLN A 141 -8.00 15.27 35.73
C GLN A 141 -8.41 16.74 35.70
N LEU A 142 -8.38 17.37 34.53
CA LEU A 142 -8.72 18.79 34.31
C LEU A 142 -10.19 19.01 33.95
N VAL A 143 -10.92 17.92 33.64
CA VAL A 143 -12.30 18.01 33.16
C VAL A 143 -13.24 18.51 34.27
N THR A 144 -14.06 19.51 33.92
CA THR A 144 -15.10 20.11 34.78
C THR A 144 -16.34 20.41 33.94
N GLU A 145 -17.35 21.07 34.56
CA GLU A 145 -18.54 21.52 33.82
C GLU A 145 -18.18 22.44 32.63
N HIS A 146 -17.09 23.24 32.74
CA HIS A 146 -16.68 24.21 31.72
C HIS A 146 -15.41 23.84 30.96
N VAL A 147 -14.76 22.73 31.31
CA VAL A 147 -13.51 22.26 30.69
C VAL A 147 -13.73 20.84 30.19
N ARG A 148 -13.61 20.59 28.87
CA ARG A 148 -13.82 19.29 28.24
C ARG A 148 -12.63 18.88 27.40
N MET A 149 -12.42 17.57 27.25
CA MET A 149 -11.43 17.07 26.30
C MET A 149 -12.09 16.92 24.92
N TYR A 150 -11.41 17.41 23.89
CA TYR A 150 -11.78 17.26 22.47
C TYR A 150 -10.77 16.31 21.83
N ARG A 151 -11.11 15.04 21.73
CA ARG A 151 -10.18 13.97 21.41
C ARG A 151 -10.27 13.57 19.95
N PRO A 152 -9.18 13.72 19.15
CA PRO A 152 -9.17 13.25 17.76
C PRO A 152 -9.25 11.75 17.70
N MET A 153 -10.17 11.20 16.85
CA MET A 153 -10.37 9.77 16.67
C MET A 153 -9.55 9.20 15.50
N GLN A 154 -9.23 7.91 15.56
CA GLN A 154 -8.56 7.21 14.46
C GLN A 154 -9.58 6.99 13.32
N GLY A 155 -9.22 7.41 12.11
CA GLY A 155 -10.14 7.39 10.95
C GLY A 155 -10.91 8.69 10.73
N GLY A 156 -10.59 9.76 11.50
CA GLY A 156 -11.19 11.10 11.39
C GLY A 156 -12.32 11.34 12.38
N GLY A 157 -12.60 12.61 12.66
CA GLY A 157 -13.59 13.05 13.65
C GLY A 157 -13.03 13.17 15.05
N TYR A 158 -13.90 13.59 15.99
CA TYR A 158 -13.53 13.87 17.37
C TYR A 158 -14.59 13.29 18.32
N GLU A 159 -14.15 12.95 19.53
CA GLU A 159 -14.99 12.56 20.66
C GLU A 159 -14.81 13.58 21.78
N ILE A 160 -15.91 14.06 22.34
CA ILE A 160 -15.88 15.01 23.48
C ILE A 160 -16.01 14.22 24.77
N TRP A 161 -15.06 14.40 25.69
CA TRP A 161 -15.14 13.84 27.03
C TRP A 161 -15.39 14.94 28.06
N GLY A 162 -16.58 14.93 28.64
CA GLY A 162 -16.95 15.67 29.82
C GLY A 162 -16.87 14.79 31.08
N GLU A 163 -17.44 15.27 32.17
CA GLU A 163 -17.41 14.56 33.46
C GLU A 163 -18.04 13.15 33.39
N ALA A 164 -19.13 12.99 32.62
CA ALA A 164 -19.82 11.70 32.49
C ALA A 164 -18.94 10.66 31.80
N GLU A 165 -18.28 11.05 30.69
CA GLU A 165 -17.39 10.18 29.94
C GLU A 165 -16.13 9.81 30.74
N ILE A 166 -15.60 10.74 31.52
CA ILE A 166 -14.45 10.46 32.41
C ILE A 166 -14.86 9.43 33.47
N ARG A 167 -16.01 9.61 34.13
CA ARG A 167 -16.52 8.65 35.13
C ARG A 167 -16.69 7.25 34.53
N GLU A 168 -17.31 7.18 33.36
CA GLU A 168 -17.54 5.89 32.69
C GLU A 168 -16.22 5.24 32.25
N LYS A 169 -15.35 5.99 31.58
CA LYS A 169 -14.12 5.44 30.96
C LYS A 169 -13.07 4.99 31.99
N PHE A 170 -12.95 5.73 33.09
CA PHE A 170 -12.02 5.39 34.16
C PHE A 170 -12.65 4.58 35.30
N GLY A 171 -13.96 4.45 35.33
CA GLY A 171 -14.68 3.78 36.43
C GLY A 171 -14.49 4.48 37.77
N LEU A 172 -14.56 5.81 37.78
CA LEU A 172 -14.32 6.69 38.93
C LEU A 172 -15.57 7.51 39.24
N ASP A 173 -15.69 7.99 40.47
CA ASP A 173 -16.84 8.78 40.90
C ASP A 173 -16.75 10.25 40.46
N SER A 174 -15.54 10.76 40.19
CA SER A 174 -15.30 12.11 39.70
C SER A 174 -14.03 12.25 38.89
N PRO A 175 -13.94 13.24 37.96
CA PRO A 175 -12.69 13.53 37.22
C PRO A 175 -11.50 13.84 38.12
N ALA A 176 -11.71 14.46 39.29
CA ALA A 176 -10.63 14.77 40.25
C ALA A 176 -9.89 13.48 40.71
N GLN A 177 -10.53 12.33 40.74
CA GLN A 177 -9.90 11.06 41.12
C GLN A 177 -8.95 10.48 40.04
N VAL A 178 -8.88 11.09 38.84
CA VAL A 178 -7.96 10.62 37.80
C VAL A 178 -6.51 10.72 38.27
N ILE A 179 -6.16 11.74 39.05
CA ILE A 179 -4.81 11.88 39.65
C ILE A 179 -4.53 10.72 40.61
N ASP A 180 -5.49 10.41 41.50
CA ASP A 180 -5.38 9.31 42.47
C ASP A 180 -5.25 7.96 41.76
N TYR A 181 -6.00 7.80 40.67
CA TYR A 181 -5.96 6.59 39.84
C TYR A 181 -4.60 6.40 39.15
N LEU A 182 -4.06 7.46 38.54
CA LEU A 182 -2.71 7.46 37.95
C LEU A 182 -1.62 7.23 38.99
N ALA A 183 -1.76 7.80 40.19
CA ALA A 183 -0.82 7.59 41.29
C ALA A 183 -0.73 6.13 41.72
N LEU A 184 -1.86 5.39 41.72
CA LEU A 184 -1.88 3.96 42.03
C LEU A 184 -1.34 3.09 40.91
N LEU A 185 -1.67 3.41 39.66
CA LEU A 185 -1.25 2.61 38.50
C LEU A 185 0.19 2.86 38.09
N GLY A 186 0.66 4.09 38.22
CA GLY A 186 1.89 4.57 37.59
C GLY A 186 1.78 4.67 36.07
N ASP A 187 2.82 5.13 35.41
CA ASP A 187 2.96 5.13 33.95
C ASP A 187 4.33 4.58 33.55
N LYS A 188 4.32 3.49 32.76
CA LYS A 188 5.56 2.87 32.26
C LYS A 188 6.25 3.71 31.18
N VAL A 189 5.49 4.50 30.42
CA VAL A 189 6.03 5.33 29.32
C VAL A 189 6.79 6.51 29.93
N ASP A 190 6.25 7.09 30.99
CA ASP A 190 6.83 8.23 31.68
C ASP A 190 7.69 7.84 32.89
N ASN A 191 7.82 6.53 33.11
CA ASN A 191 8.57 5.95 34.22
C ASN A 191 8.06 6.42 35.60
N ILE A 192 6.74 6.56 35.74
CA ILE A 192 6.07 6.84 37.00
C ILE A 192 5.82 5.52 37.73
N PRO A 193 6.33 5.33 38.95
CA PRO A 193 6.41 4.00 39.59
C PRO A 193 5.08 3.34 39.92
N GLY A 194 4.08 4.09 40.39
CA GLY A 194 2.80 3.54 40.87
C GLY A 194 2.95 2.59 42.07
N CYS A 195 1.87 1.86 42.36
CA CYS A 195 1.87 0.81 43.37
C CYS A 195 2.07 -0.57 42.74
N LYS A 196 3.18 -1.21 42.94
CA LYS A 196 3.52 -2.52 42.37
C LYS A 196 2.45 -3.59 42.70
N GLY A 197 1.77 -4.10 41.66
CA GLY A 197 0.81 -5.17 41.78
C GLY A 197 -0.61 -4.71 42.13
N ILE A 198 -0.91 -3.43 41.98
CA ILE A 198 -2.26 -2.87 41.88
C ILE A 198 -2.48 -2.54 40.38
N GLY A 199 -3.48 -3.15 39.77
CA GLY A 199 -3.92 -2.86 38.42
C GLY A 199 -5.20 -2.06 38.40
N GLU A 200 -5.70 -1.73 37.18
CA GLU A 200 -6.86 -0.85 36.95
C GLU A 200 -8.08 -1.16 37.85
N LYS A 201 -8.57 -2.40 37.84
CA LYS A 201 -9.70 -2.83 38.66
C LYS A 201 -9.44 -2.71 40.19
N GLY A 202 -8.18 -2.90 40.60
CA GLY A 202 -7.76 -2.74 41.98
C GLY A 202 -7.79 -1.27 42.40
N ALA A 203 -7.23 -0.40 41.58
CA ALA A 203 -7.25 1.04 41.80
C ALA A 203 -8.67 1.60 41.83
N GLN A 204 -9.54 1.23 40.86
CA GLN A 204 -10.95 1.62 40.82
C GLN A 204 -11.69 1.24 42.10
N LYS A 205 -11.55 -0.03 42.56
CA LYS A 205 -12.21 -0.50 43.77
C LYS A 205 -11.72 0.25 45.02
N LEU A 206 -10.43 0.48 45.15
CA LEU A 206 -9.85 1.20 46.28
C LEU A 206 -10.29 2.65 46.30
N LEU A 207 -10.37 3.30 45.17
CA LEU A 207 -10.80 4.70 45.07
C LEU A 207 -12.33 4.86 45.31
N SER A 208 -13.13 3.90 44.87
CA SER A 208 -14.56 3.85 45.16
C SER A 208 -14.82 3.68 46.66
N GLU A 209 -13.94 2.97 47.42
CA GLU A 209 -14.08 2.77 48.85
C GLU A 209 -13.49 3.90 49.71
N TYR A 210 -12.33 4.42 49.33
CA TYR A 210 -11.57 5.38 50.15
C TYR A 210 -11.54 6.81 49.56
N GLY A 211 -12.01 7.00 48.36
CA GLY A 211 -12.14 8.32 47.66
C GLY A 211 -10.84 8.85 47.10
N THR A 212 -9.81 8.99 47.93
CA THR A 212 -8.49 9.53 47.55
C THR A 212 -7.32 8.66 48.00
N VAL A 213 -6.20 8.78 47.34
CA VAL A 213 -4.95 8.07 47.70
C VAL A 213 -4.49 8.40 49.11
N GLU A 214 -4.58 9.66 49.55
CA GLU A 214 -4.17 10.02 50.91
C GLU A 214 -5.07 9.34 51.98
N ASN A 215 -6.39 9.31 51.77
CA ASN A 215 -7.28 8.62 52.68
C ASN A 215 -7.04 7.09 52.61
N LEU A 216 -6.80 6.53 51.43
CA LEU A 216 -6.44 5.11 51.24
C LEU A 216 -5.17 4.75 52.01
N LEU A 217 -4.12 5.56 51.92
CA LEU A 217 -2.87 5.33 52.66
C LEU A 217 -3.01 5.45 54.15
N ALA A 218 -3.84 6.38 54.64
CA ALA A 218 -4.15 6.52 56.07
C ALA A 218 -4.81 5.26 56.67
N HIS A 219 -5.60 4.53 55.84
CA HIS A 219 -6.30 3.31 56.24
C HIS A 219 -5.64 2.03 55.76
N ALA A 220 -4.44 2.11 55.11
CA ALA A 220 -3.77 0.98 54.53
C ALA A 220 -3.51 -0.19 55.51
N SER A 221 -3.30 0.10 56.80
CA SER A 221 -3.15 -0.89 57.86
C SER A 221 -4.42 -1.70 58.20
N GLU A 222 -5.59 -1.18 57.86
CA GLU A 222 -6.87 -1.79 58.08
C GLU A 222 -7.26 -2.76 56.96
N ILE A 223 -6.61 -2.61 55.78
CA ILE A 223 -6.85 -3.43 54.58
C ILE A 223 -6.16 -4.77 54.72
N LYS A 224 -6.99 -5.83 54.88
CA LYS A 224 -6.50 -7.20 55.07
C LYS A 224 -5.84 -7.76 53.81
N GLY A 225 -4.82 -8.58 54.00
CA GLY A 225 -4.20 -9.37 52.94
C GLY A 225 -3.03 -8.66 52.20
N ALA A 226 -2.74 -9.13 51.00
CA ALA A 226 -1.56 -8.67 50.24
C ALA A 226 -1.69 -7.21 49.76
N THR A 227 -2.92 -6.71 49.60
CA THR A 227 -3.18 -5.35 49.12
C THR A 227 -2.76 -4.32 50.15
N GLY A 228 -3.16 -4.45 51.41
CA GLY A 228 -2.77 -3.55 52.49
C GLY A 228 -1.25 -3.51 52.68
N LYS A 229 -0.56 -4.65 52.60
CA LYS A 229 0.89 -4.75 52.68
C LYS A 229 1.54 -3.98 51.52
N LYS A 230 1.06 -4.14 50.29
CA LYS A 230 1.60 -3.42 49.11
C LYS A 230 1.40 -1.89 49.20
N LEU A 231 0.27 -1.43 49.74
CA LEU A 231 0.02 -0.01 49.93
C LEU A 231 0.96 0.60 50.96
N ILE A 232 1.23 -0.11 52.07
CA ILE A 232 2.17 0.33 53.11
C ILE A 232 3.60 0.36 52.56
N GLU A 233 4.04 -0.73 51.90
CA GLU A 233 5.39 -0.82 51.30
C GLU A 233 5.60 0.16 50.14
N GLY A 234 4.55 0.47 49.36
CA GLY A 234 4.60 1.35 48.19
C GLY A 234 4.18 2.80 48.47
N ALA A 235 3.97 3.19 49.73
CA ALA A 235 3.39 4.48 50.05
C ALA A 235 4.19 5.68 49.50
N ASP A 236 5.51 5.62 49.56
CA ASP A 236 6.39 6.69 49.05
C ASP A 236 6.37 6.72 47.49
N ASP A 237 6.38 5.56 46.83
CA ASP A 237 6.24 5.46 45.38
C ASP A 237 4.89 6.01 44.90
N ILE A 238 3.81 5.76 45.66
CA ILE A 238 2.47 6.27 45.34
C ILE A 238 2.42 7.79 45.49
N ARG A 239 2.99 8.38 46.54
CA ARG A 239 3.05 9.82 46.71
C ARG A 239 3.89 10.50 45.65
N LEU A 240 5.04 9.91 45.30
CA LEU A 240 5.86 10.39 44.21
C LEU A 240 5.09 10.35 42.88
N SER A 241 4.37 9.26 42.63
CA SER A 241 3.53 9.10 41.44
C SER A 241 2.39 10.11 41.39
N TYR A 242 1.74 10.37 42.52
CA TYR A 242 0.72 11.41 42.63
C TYR A 242 1.30 12.79 42.26
N TYR A 243 2.49 13.13 42.79
CA TYR A 243 3.17 14.37 42.49
C TYR A 243 3.52 14.50 41.01
N LEU A 244 4.13 13.46 40.42
CA LEU A 244 4.54 13.47 39.03
C LEU A 244 3.36 13.48 38.03
N ALA A 245 2.26 12.78 38.35
CA ALA A 245 1.06 12.72 37.52
C ALA A 245 0.17 13.97 37.67
N THR A 246 0.38 14.79 38.66
CA THR A 246 -0.42 16.01 38.87
C THR A 246 -0.05 17.09 37.84
N ILE A 247 -1.03 17.49 37.05
CA ILE A 247 -0.92 18.63 36.14
C ILE A 247 -1.00 19.93 36.96
N ARG A 248 0.01 20.75 36.82
CA ARG A 248 0.12 22.04 37.55
C ARG A 248 -0.88 23.04 36.96
N ARG A 249 -1.42 23.92 37.84
CA ARG A 249 -2.39 24.96 37.47
C ARG A 249 -1.93 26.35 37.94
N ASP A 250 -0.66 26.46 38.26
CA ASP A 250 0.00 27.67 38.81
C ASP A 250 1.22 28.08 37.98
N VAL A 251 1.24 27.73 36.68
CA VAL A 251 2.28 28.17 35.75
C VAL A 251 2.29 29.70 35.67
N PRO A 252 3.46 30.35 35.64
CA PRO A 252 3.56 31.83 35.59
C PRO A 252 3.18 32.39 34.21
N ILE A 253 1.92 32.22 33.84
CA ILE A 253 1.31 32.70 32.60
C ILE A 253 0.03 33.46 32.92
N SER A 254 -0.27 34.49 32.16
CA SER A 254 -1.51 35.26 32.28
C SER A 254 -2.46 34.92 31.12
N TYR A 255 -3.74 35.15 31.37
CA TYR A 255 -4.78 35.06 30.36
C TYR A 255 -5.71 36.27 30.48
N THR A 256 -5.94 36.93 29.34
CA THR A 256 -6.94 37.97 29.20
C THR A 256 -7.85 37.59 28.04
N ALA A 257 -9.16 37.76 28.15
CA ALA A 257 -10.09 37.48 27.06
C ALA A 257 -9.66 38.19 25.76
N GLY A 258 -9.52 37.46 24.69
CA GLY A 258 -9.02 37.93 23.39
C GLY A 258 -7.51 37.76 23.14
N ASP A 259 -6.73 37.29 24.14
CA ASP A 259 -5.29 37.05 23.97
C ASP A 259 -5.04 36.02 22.88
N TYR A 260 -5.92 35.06 22.77
CA TYR A 260 -5.87 33.97 21.80
C TYR A 260 -6.94 34.06 20.71
N ALA A 261 -7.50 35.27 20.47
CA ALA A 261 -8.51 35.52 19.47
C ALA A 261 -8.05 35.05 18.09
N ARG A 262 -8.89 34.25 17.44
CA ARG A 262 -8.64 33.79 16.07
C ARG A 262 -8.54 34.97 15.13
N ARG A 263 -7.50 34.94 14.27
CA ARG A 263 -7.25 35.96 13.25
C ARG A 263 -7.29 35.29 11.88
N GLU A 264 -7.58 36.09 10.85
CA GLU A 264 -7.47 35.66 9.47
C GLU A 264 -6.03 35.24 9.16
N LYS A 265 -5.85 34.07 8.53
CA LYS A 265 -4.55 33.56 8.13
C LYS A 265 -3.89 34.47 7.10
N ASP A 266 -2.57 34.50 7.09
CA ASP A 266 -1.78 35.14 6.06
C ASP A 266 -1.71 34.23 4.83
N GLU A 267 -2.61 34.45 3.86
CA GLU A 267 -2.76 33.58 2.70
C GLU A 267 -1.48 33.49 1.86
N GLU A 268 -0.69 34.55 1.76
CA GLU A 268 0.57 34.54 1.02
C GLU A 268 1.65 33.73 1.75
N ALA A 269 1.72 33.84 3.06
CA ALA A 269 2.63 33.03 3.88
C ALA A 269 2.23 31.55 3.87
N VAL A 270 0.92 31.24 3.95
CA VAL A 270 0.41 29.86 3.83
C VAL A 270 0.72 29.29 2.45
N ARG A 271 0.46 30.05 1.37
CA ARG A 271 0.77 29.64 0.01
C ARG A 271 2.24 29.28 -0.14
N ARG A 272 3.15 30.18 0.21
CA ARG A 272 4.60 29.99 0.15
C ARG A 272 5.05 28.74 0.90
N LEU A 273 4.53 28.54 2.14
CA LEU A 273 4.88 27.39 2.95
C LEU A 273 4.35 26.07 2.35
N PHE A 274 3.12 26.07 1.81
CA PHE A 274 2.55 24.90 1.20
C PHE A 274 3.21 24.57 -0.15
N GLU A 275 3.62 25.56 -0.90
CA GLU A 275 4.43 25.38 -2.12
C GLU A 275 5.81 24.81 -1.75
N GLU A 276 6.47 25.33 -0.71
CA GLU A 276 7.75 24.81 -0.22
C GLU A 276 7.66 23.37 0.26
N LEU A 277 6.55 22.98 0.92
CA LEU A 277 6.30 21.65 1.43
C LEU A 277 5.58 20.73 0.43
N GLU A 278 5.31 21.25 -0.78
CA GLU A 278 4.62 20.52 -1.87
C GLU A 278 3.23 20.02 -1.49
N PHE A 279 2.50 20.76 -0.65
CA PHE A 279 1.16 20.43 -0.17
C PHE A 279 0.05 20.94 -1.12
N ARG A 280 0.07 20.54 -2.38
CA ARG A 280 -0.80 21.06 -3.45
C ARG A 280 -2.28 20.85 -3.19
N THR A 281 -2.68 19.65 -2.78
CA THR A 281 -4.07 19.34 -2.41
C THR A 281 -4.55 20.16 -1.21
N LEU A 282 -3.65 20.47 -0.27
CA LEU A 282 -3.97 21.35 0.84
C LEU A 282 -4.04 22.80 0.40
N LEU A 283 -3.15 23.23 -0.49
CA LEU A 283 -3.14 24.57 -1.04
C LEU A 283 -4.48 24.94 -1.70
N SER A 284 -4.98 24.09 -2.59
CA SER A 284 -6.27 24.29 -3.24
C SER A 284 -7.45 24.23 -2.27
N ARG A 285 -7.42 23.32 -1.29
CA ARG A 285 -8.46 23.17 -0.26
C ARG A 285 -8.52 24.35 0.71
N VAL A 286 -7.37 24.88 1.12
CA VAL A 286 -7.23 25.86 2.19
C VAL A 286 -7.38 27.29 1.69
N LEU A 287 -6.95 27.59 0.46
CA LEU A 287 -6.99 28.93 -0.14
C LEU A 287 -8.06 29.09 -1.25
N GLY A 288 -8.90 28.06 -1.50
CA GLY A 288 -10.09 28.19 -2.32
C GLY A 288 -9.83 28.33 -3.83
N THR A 289 -8.73 27.81 -4.35
CA THR A 289 -8.47 27.77 -5.79
C THR A 289 -8.94 26.42 -6.36
N ALA A 290 -10.15 26.37 -6.90
CA ALA A 290 -10.91 25.28 -7.53
C ALA A 290 -11.56 24.25 -6.57
N PRO A 291 -12.75 23.67 -6.94
CA PRO A 291 -13.48 22.73 -6.10
C PRO A 291 -12.79 21.38 -6.01
N ALA A 292 -12.59 20.91 -4.78
CA ALA A 292 -12.00 19.61 -4.53
C ALA A 292 -12.95 18.47 -4.95
N PRO A 293 -12.49 17.42 -5.64
CA PRO A 293 -13.20 16.17 -5.72
C PRO A 293 -13.10 15.44 -4.37
N THR A 294 -14.25 14.97 -3.89
CA THR A 294 -14.35 14.12 -2.70
C THR A 294 -13.48 12.88 -2.87
N PRO A 295 -12.61 12.52 -1.90
CA PRO A 295 -11.81 11.32 -2.01
C PRO A 295 -12.71 10.09 -1.92
N LYS A 296 -12.83 9.34 -3.01
CA LYS A 296 -13.33 7.97 -2.96
C LYS A 296 -12.37 7.18 -2.07
N LYS A 297 -12.91 6.54 -1.04
CA LYS A 297 -12.25 5.46 -0.32
C LYS A 297 -11.90 4.36 -1.33
N VAL A 298 -10.68 4.34 -1.80
CA VAL A 298 -10.10 3.14 -2.38
C VAL A 298 -9.78 2.25 -1.20
N ALA A 299 -10.54 1.17 -1.04
CA ALA A 299 -10.18 0.10 -0.14
C ALA A 299 -8.93 -0.56 -0.73
N LEU A 300 -7.79 -0.30 -0.11
CA LEU A 300 -6.56 -1.04 -0.36
C LEU A 300 -6.79 -2.50 0.08
N PRO A 301 -6.34 -3.49 -0.69
CA PRO A 301 -6.34 -4.87 -0.25
C PRO A 301 -5.51 -5.01 1.03
N PRO A 302 -5.88 -5.91 1.96
CA PRO A 302 -5.24 -5.99 3.27
C PRO A 302 -3.82 -6.55 3.31
N ASP A 303 -3.19 -6.86 2.18
CA ASP A 303 -1.91 -7.57 2.12
C ASP A 303 -0.76 -6.83 1.40
N ASP A 304 -0.92 -5.55 1.04
CA ASP A 304 0.21 -4.81 0.49
C ASP A 304 0.95 -4.05 1.62
N LEU A 305 1.91 -4.77 2.20
CA LEU A 305 2.74 -4.30 3.33
C LEU A 305 3.95 -3.45 2.84
N PHE A 306 4.00 -2.98 1.58
CA PHE A 306 5.25 -2.56 0.96
C PHE A 306 5.14 -1.27 0.13
N ALA A 307 4.96 -0.14 0.77
CA ALA A 307 5.18 1.16 0.12
C ALA A 307 6.01 2.09 1.01
N GLY A 308 7.11 2.48 0.50
CA GLY A 308 7.91 3.62 0.95
C GLY A 308 9.32 3.25 1.28
N LEU A 309 10.28 3.79 0.53
CA LEU A 309 11.46 4.42 1.08
C LEU A 309 12.42 4.97 0.03
N GLU A 310 13.05 6.04 0.45
CA GLU A 310 13.80 6.95 -0.35
C GLU A 310 15.31 6.66 -0.48
N GLU A 311 15.86 7.31 -1.44
CA GLU A 311 17.20 7.30 -1.99
C GLU A 311 18.30 7.71 -1.01
N THR A 312 19.45 7.07 -1.12
CA THR A 312 20.76 7.67 -0.90
C THR A 312 21.62 7.50 -2.13
N GLU A 313 21.36 8.31 -3.11
CA GLU A 313 22.37 8.96 -3.96
C GLU A 313 21.87 10.39 -4.11
N GLU A 314 22.77 11.36 -3.92
CA GLU A 314 22.53 12.72 -4.35
C GLU A 314 22.15 12.66 -5.83
N ALA A 315 20.85 12.52 -6.11
CA ALA A 315 20.34 12.93 -7.37
C ALA A 315 20.63 14.44 -7.37
N GLU A 316 21.68 14.84 -8.10
CA GLU A 316 21.77 16.19 -8.56
C GLU A 316 20.36 16.58 -8.96
N THR A 317 19.76 17.51 -8.21
CA THR A 317 18.56 18.20 -8.65
C THR A 317 18.91 18.69 -10.04
N PRO A 318 18.34 18.19 -11.12
CA PRO A 318 18.63 18.72 -12.43
C PRO A 318 18.31 20.20 -12.34
N ALA A 319 19.25 21.02 -12.81
CA ALA A 319 18.92 22.40 -13.12
C ALA A 319 17.60 22.38 -13.89
N PRO A 320 16.64 23.28 -13.60
CA PRO A 320 15.34 23.27 -14.24
C PRO A 320 15.58 23.07 -15.74
N THR A 321 15.12 21.96 -16.27
CA THR A 321 15.21 21.70 -17.70
C THR A 321 14.28 22.73 -18.31
N ASP A 322 14.84 23.68 -19.02
CA ASP A 322 14.06 24.73 -19.68
C ASP A 322 13.13 24.02 -20.67
N VAL A 323 11.85 23.85 -20.31
CA VAL A 323 10.86 23.25 -21.19
C VAL A 323 10.65 24.24 -22.32
N PRO A 324 11.03 23.90 -23.56
CA PRO A 324 10.89 24.83 -24.68
C PRO A 324 9.42 25.19 -24.88
N GLN A 325 9.16 26.40 -25.36
CA GLN A 325 7.81 26.79 -25.70
C GLN A 325 7.31 25.89 -26.85
N MET A 326 6.26 25.12 -26.58
CA MET A 326 5.64 24.22 -27.55
C MET A 326 4.95 25.00 -28.67
N ARG A 327 5.21 24.61 -29.92
CA ARG A 327 4.51 25.07 -31.11
C ARG A 327 3.62 23.96 -31.66
N ILE A 328 2.34 24.24 -31.83
CA ILE A 328 1.37 23.27 -32.37
C ILE A 328 1.17 23.55 -33.86
N GLU A 329 1.35 22.53 -34.69
CA GLU A 329 1.03 22.53 -36.11
C GLU A 329 -0.12 21.54 -36.38
N VAL A 330 -1.27 22.07 -36.76
CA VAL A 330 -2.44 21.25 -37.15
C VAL A 330 -2.22 20.70 -38.57
N LEU A 331 -2.21 19.37 -38.68
CA LEU A 331 -2.07 18.70 -39.97
C LEU A 331 -3.39 18.74 -40.72
N THR A 332 -3.30 19.15 -41.98
CA THR A 332 -4.43 19.20 -42.91
C THR A 332 -4.20 18.22 -44.06
N PRO A 333 -5.21 17.90 -44.87
CA PRO A 333 -5.01 17.04 -46.07
C PRO A 333 -3.92 17.55 -47.01
N THR A 334 -3.63 18.85 -46.99
CA THR A 334 -2.57 19.46 -47.81
C THR A 334 -1.18 19.30 -47.22
N THR A 335 -1.06 19.40 -45.88
CA THR A 335 0.24 19.36 -45.19
C THR A 335 0.63 17.91 -44.75
N LEU A 336 -0.33 17.04 -44.61
CA LEU A 336 -0.11 15.66 -44.15
C LEU A 336 0.90 14.85 -44.99
N PRO A 337 0.85 14.88 -46.36
CA PRO A 337 1.81 14.09 -47.15
C PRO A 337 3.27 14.49 -46.90
N ALA A 338 3.54 15.80 -46.82
CA ALA A 338 4.88 16.29 -46.51
C ALA A 338 5.37 15.97 -45.11
N PHE A 339 4.43 16.00 -44.15
CA PHE A 339 4.72 15.54 -42.78
C PHE A 339 5.06 14.05 -42.73
N VAL A 340 4.27 13.18 -43.37
CA VAL A 340 4.50 11.73 -43.44
C VAL A 340 5.87 11.41 -44.03
N GLU A 341 6.24 12.06 -45.15
CA GLU A 341 7.56 11.86 -45.75
C GLU A 341 8.70 12.22 -44.80
N ARG A 342 8.56 13.28 -44.01
CA ARG A 342 9.56 13.70 -43.04
C ARG A 342 9.57 12.78 -41.81
N ALA A 343 8.42 12.45 -41.24
CA ALA A 343 8.31 11.62 -40.06
C ALA A 343 8.76 10.18 -40.31
N ALA A 344 8.48 9.60 -41.47
CA ALA A 344 8.94 8.26 -41.86
C ALA A 344 10.48 8.14 -41.93
N LYS A 345 11.19 9.28 -42.10
CA LYS A 345 12.64 9.35 -42.13
C LYS A 345 13.28 9.77 -40.81
N ALA A 346 12.46 10.18 -39.82
CA ALA A 346 12.94 10.62 -38.54
C ALA A 346 13.54 9.45 -37.75
N GLN A 347 14.58 9.70 -36.97
CA GLN A 347 15.17 8.67 -36.08
C GLN A 347 14.27 8.37 -34.89
N VAL A 348 13.59 9.38 -34.37
CA VAL A 348 12.66 9.29 -33.25
C VAL A 348 11.34 9.89 -33.66
N VAL A 349 10.26 9.17 -33.36
CA VAL A 349 8.88 9.64 -33.54
C VAL A 349 8.15 9.39 -32.22
N THR A 350 7.87 10.46 -31.51
CA THR A 350 6.97 10.41 -30.35
C THR A 350 5.55 10.59 -30.83
N PHE A 351 4.61 9.81 -30.30
CA PHE A 351 3.18 9.95 -30.62
C PHE A 351 2.31 9.60 -29.45
N ASP A 352 1.09 10.09 -29.49
CA ASP A 352 0.04 9.85 -28.52
C ASP A 352 -1.32 9.79 -29.20
N THR A 353 -2.29 9.06 -28.62
CA THR A 353 -3.63 8.89 -29.19
C THR A 353 -4.71 9.34 -28.23
N GLU A 354 -5.59 10.22 -28.71
CA GLU A 354 -6.78 10.65 -27.98
C GLU A 354 -7.99 9.83 -28.42
N THR A 355 -8.75 9.31 -27.45
CA THR A 355 -9.80 8.31 -27.70
C THR A 355 -11.08 8.59 -26.91
N THR A 356 -12.17 7.94 -27.33
CA THR A 356 -13.49 8.09 -26.67
C THR A 356 -13.62 7.41 -25.30
N GLY A 357 -12.64 6.61 -24.88
CA GLY A 357 -12.71 5.89 -23.60
C GLY A 357 -11.42 5.21 -23.18
N ALA A 358 -11.36 4.71 -21.96
CA ALA A 358 -10.17 4.08 -21.38
C ALA A 358 -10.00 2.58 -21.77
N ASP A 359 -11.00 1.96 -22.36
CA ASP A 359 -10.94 0.58 -22.83
C ASP A 359 -10.45 0.55 -24.29
N ALA A 360 -9.18 0.21 -24.47
CA ALA A 360 -8.51 0.24 -25.77
C ALA A 360 -9.09 -0.72 -26.83
N LEU A 361 -9.89 -1.72 -26.43
CA LEU A 361 -10.53 -2.66 -27.36
C LEU A 361 -11.84 -2.10 -27.96
N THR A 362 -12.47 -1.15 -27.28
CA THR A 362 -13.77 -0.58 -27.67
C THR A 362 -13.73 0.91 -27.96
N ALA A 363 -12.66 1.59 -27.54
CA ALA A 363 -12.48 3.03 -27.76
C ALA A 363 -12.24 3.36 -29.23
N GLU A 364 -12.83 4.46 -29.69
CA GLU A 364 -12.60 5.03 -31.01
C GLU A 364 -11.54 6.12 -30.94
N LEU A 365 -10.74 6.21 -31.98
CA LEU A 365 -9.71 7.24 -32.10
C LEU A 365 -10.33 8.59 -32.44
N VAL A 366 -9.91 9.64 -31.74
CA VAL A 366 -10.38 11.03 -31.91
C VAL A 366 -9.29 11.89 -32.55
N ALA A 367 -8.06 11.78 -32.07
CA ALA A 367 -6.91 12.50 -32.62
C ALA A 367 -5.60 11.70 -32.43
N ILE A 368 -4.61 12.03 -33.24
CA ILE A 368 -3.21 11.57 -33.03
C ILE A 368 -2.29 12.77 -33.05
N THR A 369 -1.34 12.79 -32.15
CA THR A 369 -0.31 13.80 -32.10
C THR A 369 1.08 13.21 -32.30
N PHE A 370 1.99 14.01 -32.81
CA PHE A 370 3.38 13.60 -33.09
C PHE A 370 4.38 14.67 -32.67
N ALA A 371 5.53 14.28 -32.18
CA ALA A 371 6.71 15.12 -32.02
C ALA A 371 7.93 14.46 -32.66
N LEU A 372 8.70 15.24 -33.41
CA LEU A 372 9.94 14.82 -34.05
C LEU A 372 11.15 15.55 -33.46
N ASP A 373 10.91 16.57 -32.65
CA ASP A 373 11.88 17.41 -31.96
C ASP A 373 11.26 18.02 -30.70
N ARG A 374 12.06 18.78 -29.94
CA ARG A 374 11.69 19.37 -28.66
C ARG A 374 10.74 20.58 -28.75
N GLU A 375 10.42 21.08 -29.91
CA GLU A 375 9.74 22.37 -30.04
C GLU A 375 8.38 22.26 -30.72
N THR A 376 8.23 21.31 -31.68
CA THR A 376 7.05 21.24 -32.54
C THR A 376 6.28 19.96 -32.34
N THR A 377 5.00 20.10 -32.01
CA THR A 377 4.03 19.00 -31.95
C THR A 377 3.02 19.15 -33.09
N TYR A 378 2.75 18.03 -33.75
CA TYR A 378 1.82 17.95 -34.88
C TYR A 378 0.54 17.30 -34.42
N TYR A 379 -0.58 17.95 -34.66
CA TYR A 379 -1.92 17.48 -34.29
C TYR A 379 -2.71 17.07 -35.54
N LEU A 380 -3.36 15.90 -35.51
CA LEU A 380 -4.19 15.37 -36.58
C LEU A 380 -5.52 14.91 -36.02
N ASP A 381 -6.62 15.60 -36.49
CA ASP A 381 -7.98 15.15 -36.21
C ASP A 381 -8.28 13.86 -36.97
N VAL A 382 -8.97 12.93 -36.32
CA VAL A 382 -9.43 11.67 -36.90
C VAL A 382 -10.95 11.69 -37.03
N PRO A 383 -11.51 11.45 -38.25
CA PRO A 383 -12.94 11.37 -38.47
C PRO A 383 -13.62 10.29 -37.60
N ALA A 384 -14.87 10.54 -37.21
CA ALA A 384 -15.67 9.57 -36.46
C ALA A 384 -16.10 8.38 -37.31
N GLU A 385 -16.22 8.56 -38.63
CA GLU A 385 -16.62 7.49 -39.54
C GLU A 385 -15.44 6.53 -39.77
N LEU A 386 -15.64 5.27 -39.47
CA LEU A 386 -14.59 4.22 -39.51
C LEU A 386 -13.85 4.13 -40.84
N GLU A 387 -14.59 4.22 -41.96
CA GLU A 387 -14.00 4.13 -43.31
C GLU A 387 -13.08 5.34 -43.58
N ALA A 388 -13.52 6.51 -43.23
CA ALA A 388 -12.75 7.76 -43.38
C ALA A 388 -11.54 7.78 -42.44
N ALA A 389 -11.69 7.32 -41.19
CA ALA A 389 -10.60 7.18 -40.24
C ALA A 389 -9.54 6.19 -40.73
N THR A 390 -9.96 5.01 -41.19
CA THR A 390 -9.05 3.98 -41.73
C THR A 390 -8.28 4.50 -42.95
N ALA A 391 -8.97 5.19 -43.89
CA ALA A 391 -8.31 5.78 -45.06
C ALA A 391 -7.31 6.89 -44.71
N LEU A 392 -7.56 7.66 -43.65
CA LEU A 392 -6.63 8.65 -43.10
C LEU A 392 -5.40 7.95 -42.48
N LEU A 393 -5.63 6.95 -41.66
CA LEU A 393 -4.58 6.22 -40.94
C LEU A 393 -3.69 5.38 -41.91
N ASP A 394 -4.24 4.89 -43.01
CA ASP A 394 -3.44 4.22 -44.04
C ASP A 394 -2.34 5.12 -44.62
N GLN A 395 -2.52 6.45 -44.62
CA GLN A 395 -1.47 7.39 -45.04
C GLN A 395 -0.33 7.48 -44.03
N LEU A 396 -0.58 7.14 -42.75
CA LEU A 396 0.43 7.15 -41.68
C LEU A 396 1.25 5.84 -41.58
N ARG A 397 0.87 4.77 -42.31
CA ARG A 397 1.62 3.49 -42.30
C ARG A 397 3.13 3.67 -42.50
N PRO A 398 3.64 4.52 -43.42
CA PRO A 398 5.07 4.70 -43.57
C PRO A 398 5.80 5.15 -42.30
N ILE A 399 5.09 5.85 -41.39
CA ILE A 399 5.63 6.26 -40.08
C ILE A 399 5.68 5.06 -39.12
N PHE A 400 4.55 4.39 -38.96
CA PHE A 400 4.39 3.33 -37.95
C PHE A 400 5.09 2.03 -38.35
N GLU A 401 5.10 1.69 -39.62
CA GLU A 401 5.72 0.44 -40.14
C GLU A 401 7.23 0.62 -40.45
N SER A 402 7.79 1.83 -40.25
CA SER A 402 9.23 2.06 -40.38
C SER A 402 10.01 1.21 -39.36
N THR A 403 10.99 0.44 -39.84
CA THR A 403 11.88 -0.36 -38.98
C THR A 403 13.11 0.43 -38.48
N THR A 404 13.33 1.63 -38.99
CA THR A 404 14.51 2.45 -38.68
C THR A 404 14.27 3.56 -37.67
N SER A 405 13.00 3.90 -37.40
CA SER A 405 12.65 4.92 -36.42
C SER A 405 12.25 4.29 -35.09
N LEU A 406 12.69 4.90 -33.99
CA LEU A 406 12.24 4.62 -32.63
C LEU A 406 10.86 5.24 -32.42
N LYS A 407 9.87 4.47 -32.00
CA LYS A 407 8.54 4.94 -31.61
C LYS A 407 8.52 5.16 -30.11
N VAL A 408 8.18 6.36 -29.70
CA VAL A 408 8.17 6.78 -28.29
C VAL A 408 6.72 7.11 -27.89
N GLY A 409 6.32 6.71 -26.69
CA GLY A 409 5.03 7.05 -26.09
C GLY A 409 5.05 6.90 -24.58
N GLN A 410 3.94 7.26 -23.96
CA GLN A 410 3.69 7.08 -22.51
C GLN A 410 2.54 6.09 -22.35
N ASN A 411 2.74 4.95 -21.66
CA ASN A 411 1.77 3.85 -21.63
C ASN A 411 1.43 3.35 -23.05
N LEU A 412 2.48 3.25 -23.84
CA LEU A 412 2.45 3.02 -25.29
C LEU A 412 1.62 1.79 -25.71
N LYS A 413 1.49 0.78 -24.84
CA LYS A 413 0.67 -0.40 -25.11
C LYS A 413 -0.79 -0.06 -25.44
N TYR A 414 -1.35 0.98 -24.80
CA TYR A 414 -2.68 1.48 -25.08
C TYR A 414 -2.81 1.99 -26.53
N ASP A 415 -1.86 2.83 -26.96
CA ASP A 415 -1.85 3.40 -28.31
C ASP A 415 -1.69 2.32 -29.39
N LEU A 416 -0.85 1.31 -29.07
CA LEU A 416 -0.69 0.17 -29.96
C LEU A 416 -1.97 -0.67 -30.11
N HIS A 417 -2.78 -0.83 -29.06
CA HIS A 417 -4.11 -1.43 -29.15
C HIS A 417 -5.01 -0.66 -30.09
N ILE A 418 -5.05 0.67 -29.94
CA ILE A 418 -5.85 1.54 -30.80
C ILE A 418 -5.42 1.41 -32.27
N LEU A 419 -4.12 1.53 -32.57
CA LEU A 419 -3.61 1.40 -33.94
C LEU A 419 -3.94 0.05 -34.56
N LEU A 420 -3.82 -1.04 -33.81
CA LEU A 420 -4.17 -2.38 -34.26
C LEU A 420 -5.67 -2.51 -34.59
N SER A 421 -6.57 -1.79 -33.92
CA SER A 421 -8.00 -1.78 -34.23
C SER A 421 -8.30 -1.17 -35.61
N TYR A 422 -7.40 -0.33 -36.11
CA TYR A 422 -7.43 0.21 -37.49
C TYR A 422 -6.49 -0.55 -38.44
N GLY A 423 -5.97 -1.73 -38.07
CA GLY A 423 -5.13 -2.54 -38.91
C GLY A 423 -3.69 -2.04 -39.10
N ILE A 424 -3.18 -1.17 -38.24
CA ILE A 424 -1.81 -0.68 -38.25
C ILE A 424 -0.99 -1.45 -37.20
N GLU A 425 0.01 -2.20 -37.67
CA GLU A 425 1.01 -2.83 -36.83
C GLU A 425 2.31 -2.02 -36.83
N THR A 426 2.82 -1.67 -35.64
CA THR A 426 4.04 -0.87 -35.54
C THR A 426 5.29 -1.72 -35.61
N ALA A 427 6.26 -1.28 -36.43
CA ALA A 427 7.55 -1.93 -36.59
C ALA A 427 8.70 -1.15 -35.94
N GLY A 428 9.89 -1.75 -35.86
CA GLY A 428 11.07 -1.15 -35.27
C GLY A 428 11.10 -1.19 -33.75
N GLU A 429 12.00 -0.39 -33.17
CA GLU A 429 12.17 -0.26 -31.73
C GLU A 429 11.09 0.64 -31.10
N HIS A 430 10.79 0.40 -29.83
CA HIS A 430 9.82 1.14 -29.05
C HIS A 430 10.45 1.65 -27.76
N PHE A 431 9.96 2.78 -27.26
CA PHE A 431 10.34 3.32 -25.97
C PHE A 431 9.11 3.83 -25.23
N ASP A 432 8.76 3.20 -24.12
CA ASP A 432 7.70 3.63 -23.24
C ASP A 432 8.30 4.37 -22.04
N THR A 433 7.95 5.65 -21.89
CA THR A 433 8.47 6.50 -20.81
C THR A 433 7.97 6.06 -19.43
N MET A 434 6.76 5.47 -19.33
CA MET A 434 6.23 4.89 -18.09
C MET A 434 7.05 3.68 -17.64
N ILE A 435 7.40 2.78 -18.56
CA ILE A 435 8.21 1.59 -18.26
C ILE A 435 9.66 1.99 -17.97
N ALA A 436 10.21 2.97 -18.69
CA ALA A 436 11.53 3.50 -18.41
C ALA A 436 11.65 4.07 -17.00
N HIS A 437 10.69 4.90 -16.62
CA HIS A 437 10.61 5.43 -15.26
C HIS A 437 10.42 4.34 -14.20
N TYR A 438 9.58 3.34 -14.46
CA TYR A 438 9.37 2.22 -13.54
C TYR A 438 10.67 1.44 -13.27
N LEU A 439 11.54 1.22 -14.27
CA LEU A 439 12.81 0.54 -14.05
C LEU A 439 13.78 1.35 -13.19
N LEU A 440 13.73 2.68 -13.30
CA LEU A 440 14.53 3.59 -12.48
C LEU A 440 13.99 3.76 -11.08
N TYR A 441 12.65 3.85 -10.93
CA TYR A 441 11.96 4.21 -9.69
C TYR A 441 10.70 3.35 -9.46
N PRO A 442 10.84 2.04 -9.18
CA PRO A 442 9.72 1.08 -9.17
C PRO A 442 8.66 1.33 -8.08
N ASP A 443 8.97 2.13 -7.06
CA ASP A 443 8.07 2.44 -5.94
C ASP A 443 7.28 3.74 -6.12
N MET A 444 7.52 4.46 -7.23
CA MET A 444 6.86 5.72 -7.52
C MET A 444 5.60 5.52 -8.37
N ARG A 445 4.79 6.57 -8.48
CA ARG A 445 3.75 6.65 -9.49
C ARG A 445 4.35 7.04 -10.84
N HIS A 446 3.73 6.57 -11.92
CA HIS A 446 4.26 6.68 -13.27
C HIS A 446 3.32 7.46 -14.21
N GLY A 447 2.37 8.26 -13.68
CA GLY A 447 1.49 9.14 -14.46
C GLY A 447 2.28 10.25 -15.14
N LEU A 448 1.88 10.62 -16.37
CA LEU A 448 2.57 11.61 -17.19
C LEU A 448 2.67 12.97 -16.49
N ASP A 449 1.58 13.41 -15.88
CA ASP A 449 1.48 14.65 -15.11
C ASP A 449 2.44 14.67 -13.90
N GLU A 450 2.52 13.54 -13.16
CA GLU A 450 3.43 13.39 -12.03
C GLU A 450 4.91 13.39 -12.50
N LEU A 451 5.20 12.77 -13.66
CA LEU A 451 6.54 12.75 -14.25
C LEU A 451 6.96 14.13 -14.76
N ALA A 452 6.07 14.83 -15.47
CA ALA A 452 6.30 16.19 -15.96
C ALA A 452 6.65 17.14 -14.81
N GLU A 453 5.87 17.06 -13.73
CA GLU A 453 6.06 17.92 -12.60
C GLU A 453 7.36 17.64 -11.85
N LYS A 454 7.67 16.33 -11.63
CA LYS A 454 8.86 15.94 -10.86
C LYS A 454 10.15 16.14 -11.63
N PHE A 455 10.21 15.77 -12.91
CA PHE A 455 11.47 15.71 -13.66
C PHE A 455 11.68 16.89 -14.60
N LEU A 456 10.61 17.58 -15.01
CA LEU A 456 10.68 18.74 -15.89
C LEU A 456 10.25 20.05 -15.19
N SER A 457 9.78 19.98 -13.94
CA SER A 457 9.19 21.13 -13.22
C SER A 457 8.05 21.80 -14.00
N TYR A 458 7.31 21.00 -14.78
CA TYR A 458 6.25 21.46 -15.65
C TYR A 458 4.89 20.96 -15.17
N LYS A 459 3.93 21.88 -15.04
CA LYS A 459 2.56 21.55 -14.64
C LYS A 459 1.69 21.43 -15.90
N MET A 460 1.22 20.22 -16.17
CA MET A 460 0.36 19.93 -17.30
C MET A 460 -1.10 20.38 -17.07
N MET A 461 -1.87 20.51 -18.14
CA MET A 461 -3.31 20.71 -18.07
C MET A 461 -3.99 19.45 -17.50
N PRO A 462 -4.77 19.54 -16.42
CA PRO A 462 -5.49 18.37 -15.90
C PRO A 462 -6.58 17.90 -16.87
N PHE A 463 -6.78 16.57 -16.97
CA PHE A 463 -7.84 15.99 -17.82
C PHE A 463 -9.24 16.55 -17.51
N GLU A 464 -9.56 16.75 -16.23
CA GLU A 464 -10.83 17.33 -15.79
C GLU A 464 -11.04 18.76 -16.31
N GLU A 465 -9.96 19.53 -16.43
CA GLU A 465 -10.00 20.88 -16.99
C GLU A 465 -10.21 20.82 -18.50
N MET A 466 -9.56 19.89 -19.17
CA MET A 466 -9.68 19.71 -20.61
C MET A 466 -11.12 19.35 -21.02
N ILE A 467 -11.76 18.42 -20.31
CA ILE A 467 -13.13 17.98 -20.63
C ILE A 467 -14.25 18.91 -20.10
N ALA A 468 -13.93 19.90 -19.26
CA ALA A 468 -14.96 20.76 -18.65
C ALA A 468 -15.85 21.44 -19.69
N PRO A 469 -17.17 21.51 -19.49
CA PRO A 469 -17.93 21.21 -18.28
C PRO A 469 -18.37 19.75 -18.10
N GLN A 470 -17.93 18.82 -18.92
CA GLN A 470 -18.19 17.39 -18.79
C GLN A 470 -17.50 16.81 -17.54
N THR A 471 -17.79 15.58 -17.20
CA THR A 471 -17.21 14.89 -16.02
C THR A 471 -16.47 13.63 -16.42
N THR A 472 -15.48 13.20 -15.64
CA THR A 472 -14.71 11.97 -15.87
C THR A 472 -15.54 10.68 -15.92
N LYS A 473 -16.79 10.73 -15.43
CA LYS A 473 -17.72 9.58 -15.51
C LYS A 473 -18.47 9.50 -16.83
N GLN A 474 -18.64 10.64 -17.47
CA GLN A 474 -19.37 10.75 -18.74
C GLN A 474 -18.80 11.92 -19.51
N PHE A 475 -18.01 11.63 -20.51
CA PHE A 475 -17.41 12.61 -21.42
C PHE A 475 -17.39 12.07 -22.85
N ASP A 476 -17.28 13.01 -23.79
CA ASP A 476 -17.08 12.75 -25.21
C ASP A 476 -16.06 13.78 -25.71
N LEU A 477 -14.87 13.32 -26.07
CA LEU A 477 -13.78 14.21 -26.51
C LEU A 477 -14.11 14.94 -27.80
N ARG A 478 -15.00 14.38 -28.63
CA ARG A 478 -15.46 15.03 -29.87
C ARG A 478 -16.32 16.26 -29.60
N GLN A 479 -16.82 16.44 -28.37
CA GLN A 479 -17.60 17.60 -27.93
C GLN A 479 -16.75 18.62 -27.16
N VAL A 480 -15.49 18.36 -26.95
CA VAL A 480 -14.55 19.31 -26.33
C VAL A 480 -14.22 20.39 -27.37
N GLU A 481 -14.00 21.63 -26.89
CA GLU A 481 -13.58 22.73 -27.75
C GLU A 481 -12.26 22.37 -28.48
N PRO A 482 -12.21 22.47 -29.82
CA PRO A 482 -11.06 21.95 -30.60
C PRO A 482 -9.71 22.51 -30.15
N GLU A 483 -9.61 23.80 -29.86
CA GLU A 483 -8.36 24.43 -29.42
C GLU A 483 -7.87 23.86 -28.08
N ARG A 484 -8.79 23.50 -27.18
CA ARG A 484 -8.49 22.92 -25.89
C ARG A 484 -7.98 21.46 -26.02
N LEU A 485 -8.67 20.65 -26.81
CA LEU A 485 -8.26 19.29 -27.11
C LEU A 485 -6.90 19.27 -27.82
N GLN A 486 -6.70 20.14 -28.81
CA GLN A 486 -5.43 20.27 -29.53
C GLN A 486 -4.27 20.61 -28.59
N PHE A 487 -4.50 21.54 -27.65
CA PHE A 487 -3.48 21.93 -26.68
C PHE A 487 -3.14 20.76 -25.76
N TYR A 488 -4.16 20.10 -25.17
CA TYR A 488 -3.99 18.98 -24.26
C TYR A 488 -3.22 17.83 -24.92
N ALA A 489 -3.68 17.34 -26.05
CA ALA A 489 -3.05 16.26 -26.79
C ALA A 489 -1.63 16.59 -27.25
N ALA A 490 -1.39 17.83 -27.68
CA ALA A 490 -0.06 18.29 -28.07
C ALA A 490 0.89 18.36 -26.86
N GLU A 491 0.38 18.81 -25.69
CA GLU A 491 1.12 18.88 -24.45
C GLU A 491 1.57 17.48 -23.99
N ASP A 492 0.69 16.47 -24.03
CA ASP A 492 1.00 15.08 -23.66
C ASP A 492 2.16 14.53 -24.52
N THR A 493 2.11 14.72 -25.84
CA THR A 493 3.17 14.28 -26.74
C THR A 493 4.48 15.06 -26.56
N HIS A 494 4.39 16.39 -26.37
CA HIS A 494 5.55 17.24 -26.13
C HIS A 494 6.33 16.81 -24.87
N ILE A 495 5.59 16.67 -23.77
CA ILE A 495 6.16 16.26 -22.48
C ILE A 495 6.70 14.83 -22.56
N THR A 496 6.00 13.91 -23.23
CA THR A 496 6.48 12.55 -23.45
C THR A 496 7.82 12.54 -24.21
N HIS A 497 7.98 13.40 -25.23
CA HIS A 497 9.25 13.52 -25.96
C HIS A 497 10.40 13.99 -25.05
N LEU A 498 10.16 15.00 -24.23
CA LEU A 498 11.18 15.52 -23.29
C LEU A 498 11.53 14.47 -22.21
N LEU A 499 10.55 13.73 -21.70
CA LEU A 499 10.76 12.64 -20.74
C LEU A 499 11.53 11.47 -21.36
N TYR A 500 11.28 11.18 -22.65
CA TYR A 500 12.08 10.17 -23.36
C TYR A 500 13.57 10.52 -23.31
N GLU A 501 13.96 11.75 -23.72
CA GLU A 501 15.36 12.17 -23.69
C GLU A 501 15.94 12.08 -22.27
N TYR A 502 15.17 12.50 -21.28
CA TYR A 502 15.55 12.49 -19.89
C TYR A 502 15.78 11.06 -19.34
N PHE A 503 14.87 10.13 -19.61
CA PHE A 503 14.97 8.76 -19.09
C PHE A 503 15.91 7.88 -19.89
N ALA A 504 16.06 8.08 -21.20
CA ALA A 504 17.02 7.33 -22.01
C ALA A 504 18.45 7.48 -21.48
N GLU A 505 18.87 8.71 -21.18
CA GLU A 505 20.18 8.99 -20.59
C GLU A 505 20.37 8.30 -19.21
N ARG A 506 19.31 8.32 -18.38
CA ARG A 506 19.36 7.74 -17.04
C ARG A 506 19.36 6.22 -17.03
N LEU A 507 18.61 5.59 -17.92
CA LEU A 507 18.67 4.14 -18.09
C LEU A 507 20.10 3.70 -18.49
N GLU A 508 20.77 4.45 -19.36
CA GLU A 508 22.15 4.16 -19.74
C GLU A 508 23.10 4.30 -18.55
N LYS A 509 23.04 5.42 -17.83
CA LYS A 509 23.84 5.65 -16.61
C LYS A 509 23.58 4.61 -15.52
N ALA A 510 22.34 4.14 -15.40
CA ALA A 510 21.97 3.10 -14.45
C ALA A 510 22.34 1.68 -14.91
N GLY A 511 22.76 1.48 -16.15
CA GLY A 511 23.04 0.16 -16.72
C GLY A 511 21.78 -0.68 -16.96
N LEU A 512 20.60 -0.05 -17.09
CA LEU A 512 19.31 -0.72 -17.25
C LEU A 512 18.84 -0.77 -18.71
N THR A 513 19.57 -0.19 -19.64
CA THR A 513 19.19 -0.12 -21.07
C THR A 513 19.01 -1.51 -21.69
N GLU A 514 19.86 -2.47 -21.34
CA GLU A 514 19.76 -3.85 -21.87
C GLU A 514 18.47 -4.53 -21.38
N LEU A 515 18.17 -4.45 -20.08
CA LEU A 515 16.94 -4.97 -19.50
C LEU A 515 15.69 -4.33 -20.14
N PHE A 516 15.73 -3.02 -20.34
CA PHE A 516 14.65 -2.28 -20.99
C PHE A 516 14.41 -2.75 -22.43
N ARG A 517 15.49 -2.79 -23.25
CA ARG A 517 15.38 -3.11 -24.69
C ARG A 517 15.10 -4.57 -24.97
N THR A 518 15.70 -5.50 -24.19
CA THR A 518 15.63 -6.94 -24.50
C THR A 518 14.50 -7.66 -23.77
N ILE A 519 13.96 -7.09 -22.70
CA ILE A 519 12.91 -7.72 -21.91
C ILE A 519 11.65 -6.86 -21.87
N GLU A 520 11.70 -5.64 -21.33
CA GLU A 520 10.44 -4.93 -21.07
C GLU A 520 9.73 -4.47 -22.35
N MET A 521 10.46 -3.96 -23.33
CA MET A 521 9.86 -3.52 -24.60
C MET A 521 9.34 -4.68 -25.45
N PRO A 522 10.08 -5.78 -25.67
CA PRO A 522 9.52 -6.96 -26.35
C PRO A 522 8.32 -7.57 -25.61
N LEU A 523 8.37 -7.63 -24.28
CA LEU A 523 7.28 -8.15 -23.47
C LEU A 523 6.00 -7.32 -23.66
N MET A 524 6.08 -6.01 -23.75
CA MET A 524 4.92 -5.14 -24.02
C MET A 524 4.13 -5.62 -25.25
N LYS A 525 4.82 -6.01 -26.33
CA LYS A 525 4.17 -6.57 -27.54
C LYS A 525 3.54 -7.94 -27.32
N VAL A 526 4.17 -8.80 -26.52
CA VAL A 526 3.61 -10.10 -26.14
C VAL A 526 2.30 -9.90 -25.35
N LEU A 527 2.32 -9.00 -24.36
CA LEU A 527 1.16 -8.68 -23.55
C LEU A 527 0.03 -8.07 -24.39
N LEU A 528 0.36 -7.19 -25.33
CA LEU A 528 -0.59 -6.64 -26.30
C LEU A 528 -1.31 -7.76 -27.07
N GLY A 529 -0.56 -8.78 -27.54
CA GLY A 529 -1.12 -9.95 -28.22
C GLY A 529 -2.02 -10.78 -27.32
N MET A 530 -1.60 -11.03 -26.07
CA MET A 530 -2.38 -11.78 -25.08
C MET A 530 -3.68 -11.07 -24.71
N GLU A 531 -3.62 -9.76 -24.49
CA GLU A 531 -4.79 -8.94 -24.15
C GLU A 531 -5.82 -8.93 -25.29
N ARG A 532 -5.37 -8.86 -26.54
CA ARG A 532 -6.27 -8.94 -27.72
C ARG A 532 -6.82 -10.34 -27.97
N GLU A 533 -6.03 -11.38 -27.70
CA GLU A 533 -6.52 -12.77 -27.82
C GLU A 533 -7.60 -13.06 -26.78
N GLY A 534 -7.37 -12.67 -25.51
CA GLY A 534 -8.29 -12.94 -24.42
C GLY A 534 -8.48 -14.41 -24.11
N VAL A 535 -9.33 -14.72 -23.12
CA VAL A 535 -9.66 -16.09 -22.72
C VAL A 535 -11.18 -16.28 -22.72
N ARG A 536 -11.64 -17.37 -23.33
CA ARG A 536 -13.07 -17.71 -23.41
C ARG A 536 -13.63 -18.10 -22.06
N LEU A 537 -14.83 -17.58 -21.76
CA LEU A 537 -15.54 -17.84 -20.50
C LEU A 537 -16.87 -18.59 -20.77
N ASP A 538 -17.05 -19.72 -20.09
CA ASP A 538 -18.35 -20.42 -20.06
C ASP A 538 -19.29 -19.82 -19.03
N LYS A 539 -20.17 -18.93 -19.49
CA LYS A 539 -21.20 -18.29 -18.64
C LYS A 539 -22.19 -19.28 -18.03
N ALA A 540 -22.46 -20.42 -18.73
CA ALA A 540 -23.39 -21.43 -18.21
C ALA A 540 -22.76 -22.21 -17.04
N CYS A 541 -21.46 -22.45 -17.07
CA CYS A 541 -20.70 -22.99 -15.96
C CYS A 541 -20.80 -22.08 -14.74
N LEU A 542 -20.53 -20.78 -14.89
CA LEU A 542 -20.64 -19.81 -13.78
C LEU A 542 -22.06 -19.70 -13.24
N ALA A 543 -23.08 -19.70 -14.09
CA ALA A 543 -24.47 -19.68 -13.64
C ALA A 543 -24.84 -20.91 -12.80
N ARG A 544 -24.36 -22.12 -13.17
CA ARG A 544 -24.52 -23.33 -12.35
C ARG A 544 -23.83 -23.17 -10.99
N GLN A 545 -22.58 -22.75 -10.98
CA GLN A 545 -21.80 -22.53 -9.77
C GLN A 545 -22.43 -21.44 -8.87
N ALA A 546 -23.00 -20.38 -9.46
CA ALA A 546 -23.77 -19.38 -8.71
C ALA A 546 -24.92 -19.99 -7.93
N GLY A 547 -25.71 -20.88 -8.57
CA GLY A 547 -26.81 -21.60 -7.90
C GLY A 547 -26.33 -22.50 -6.75
N GLU A 548 -25.23 -23.24 -6.97
CA GLU A 548 -24.65 -24.12 -5.96
C GLU A 548 -24.13 -23.32 -4.74
N LEU A 549 -23.40 -22.23 -4.97
CA LEU A 549 -22.87 -21.39 -3.89
C LEU A 549 -23.96 -20.60 -3.17
N GLN A 550 -25.02 -20.18 -3.87
CA GLN A 550 -26.17 -19.53 -3.24
C GLN A 550 -26.88 -20.50 -2.28
N GLY A 551 -27.10 -21.76 -2.70
CA GLY A 551 -27.63 -22.81 -1.83
C GLY A 551 -26.75 -23.10 -0.60
N GLU A 552 -25.42 -23.06 -0.78
CA GLU A 552 -24.48 -23.21 0.34
C GLU A 552 -24.54 -22.04 1.31
N LEU A 553 -24.68 -20.79 0.81
CA LEU A 553 -24.86 -19.61 1.66
C LEU A 553 -26.13 -19.72 2.49
N GLU A 554 -27.26 -20.11 1.91
CA GLU A 554 -28.54 -20.30 2.61
C GLU A 554 -28.43 -21.39 3.69
N ARG A 555 -27.73 -22.49 3.40
CA ARG A 555 -27.43 -23.54 4.37
C ARG A 555 -26.59 -23.02 5.53
N LEU A 556 -25.50 -22.27 5.23
CA LEU A 556 -24.62 -21.69 6.24
C LEU A 556 -25.35 -20.65 7.10
N GLU A 557 -26.21 -19.81 6.52
CA GLU A 557 -27.03 -18.84 7.28
C GLU A 557 -27.96 -19.54 8.25
N THR A 558 -28.60 -20.64 7.83
CA THR A 558 -29.46 -21.45 8.68
C THR A 558 -28.68 -22.09 9.83
N GLU A 559 -27.52 -22.67 9.54
CA GLU A 559 -26.64 -23.28 10.55
C GLU A 559 -26.12 -22.25 11.54
N ILE A 560 -25.70 -21.08 11.07
CA ILE A 560 -25.22 -19.95 11.90
C ILE A 560 -26.37 -19.47 12.82
N SER A 561 -27.55 -19.23 12.24
CA SER A 561 -28.73 -18.80 13.00
C SER A 561 -29.12 -19.82 14.07
N THR A 562 -29.03 -21.11 13.77
CA THR A 562 -29.29 -22.20 14.72
C THR A 562 -28.28 -22.20 15.85
N LEU A 563 -27.00 -21.99 15.58
CA LEU A 563 -25.93 -21.98 16.59
C LEU A 563 -25.97 -20.72 17.48
N ILE A 564 -26.48 -19.61 16.97
CA ILE A 564 -26.62 -18.36 17.72
C ILE A 564 -27.95 -18.33 18.46
N GLY A 565 -29.00 -18.96 17.90
CA GLY A 565 -30.37 -18.98 18.45
C GLY A 565 -31.35 -18.01 17.77
N HIS A 566 -30.87 -17.15 16.87
CA HIS A 566 -31.68 -16.23 16.07
C HIS A 566 -30.95 -15.84 14.77
N PRO A 567 -31.66 -15.33 13.74
CA PRO A 567 -31.05 -14.86 12.50
C PRO A 567 -30.21 -13.61 12.72
N ILE A 568 -29.04 -13.56 12.07
CA ILE A 568 -28.17 -12.37 11.97
C ILE A 568 -27.75 -12.11 10.52
N ASN A 569 -27.40 -10.87 10.21
CA ASN A 569 -26.72 -10.57 8.95
C ASN A 569 -25.21 -10.85 9.09
N VAL A 570 -24.77 -11.98 8.53
CA VAL A 570 -23.37 -12.45 8.62
C VAL A 570 -22.38 -11.49 7.91
N ASN A 571 -22.87 -10.64 6.98
CA ASN A 571 -22.06 -9.60 6.35
C ASN A 571 -21.87 -8.36 7.25
N SER A 572 -22.67 -8.21 8.30
CA SER A 572 -22.55 -7.12 9.26
C SER A 572 -21.51 -7.47 10.34
N SER A 573 -20.33 -6.86 10.27
CA SER A 573 -19.29 -7.01 11.30
C SER A 573 -19.82 -6.67 12.71
N LYS A 574 -20.81 -5.76 12.80
CA LYS A 574 -21.43 -5.37 14.07
C LYS A 574 -22.25 -6.52 14.64
N GLN A 575 -23.22 -7.06 13.88
CA GLN A 575 -24.08 -8.14 14.33
C GLN A 575 -23.29 -9.43 14.63
N VAL A 576 -22.32 -9.76 13.79
CA VAL A 576 -21.41 -10.89 14.04
C VAL A 576 -20.62 -10.67 15.34
N GLY A 577 -20.14 -9.46 15.58
CA GLY A 577 -19.40 -9.13 16.80
C GLY A 577 -20.28 -9.24 18.05
N GLU A 578 -21.50 -8.70 18.03
CA GLU A 578 -22.48 -8.82 19.11
C GLU A 578 -22.83 -10.28 19.41
N ALA A 579 -23.13 -11.07 18.37
CA ALA A 579 -23.47 -12.49 18.53
C ALA A 579 -22.28 -13.30 19.12
N LEU A 580 -21.07 -13.10 18.65
CA LEU A 580 -19.89 -13.87 19.09
C LEU A 580 -19.41 -13.47 20.50
N PHE A 581 -19.39 -12.17 20.81
CA PHE A 581 -18.71 -11.69 22.01
C PHE A 581 -19.66 -11.24 23.13
N ASP A 582 -20.86 -10.75 22.83
CA ASP A 582 -21.83 -10.35 23.83
C ASP A 582 -22.80 -11.51 24.18
N GLU A 583 -23.33 -12.23 23.18
CA GLU A 583 -24.30 -13.31 23.39
C GLU A 583 -23.63 -14.66 23.68
N LEU A 584 -22.77 -15.15 22.77
CA LEU A 584 -22.11 -16.46 22.95
C LEU A 584 -20.86 -16.39 23.85
N GLN A 585 -20.35 -15.19 24.13
CA GLN A 585 -19.22 -14.94 25.03
C GLN A 585 -18.00 -15.86 24.75
N ILE A 586 -17.67 -16.10 23.47
CA ILE A 586 -16.60 -17.02 23.04
C ILE A 586 -15.20 -16.57 23.50
N MET A 587 -15.07 -15.34 23.99
CA MET A 587 -13.84 -14.76 24.52
C MET A 587 -14.17 -13.80 25.68
N GLU A 588 -13.55 -13.98 26.84
CA GLU A 588 -13.77 -13.13 28.04
C GLU A 588 -13.39 -11.64 27.82
N LYS A 589 -12.46 -11.34 26.93
CA LYS A 589 -11.97 -9.98 26.61
C LYS A 589 -11.77 -9.82 25.13
N ALA A 590 -12.84 -9.67 24.38
CA ALA A 590 -12.76 -9.34 22.97
C ALA A 590 -12.29 -7.89 22.77
N LYS A 591 -11.36 -7.70 21.83
CA LYS A 591 -10.91 -6.35 21.45
C LYS A 591 -12.06 -5.63 20.74
N LYS A 592 -12.54 -4.56 21.33
CA LYS A 592 -13.45 -3.63 20.65
C LYS A 592 -12.64 -2.68 19.77
N THR A 593 -13.22 -2.35 18.63
CA THR A 593 -12.72 -1.25 17.78
C THR A 593 -12.89 0.08 18.52
N LYS A 594 -12.20 1.11 18.08
CA LYS A 594 -12.36 2.45 18.67
C LYS A 594 -13.77 3.04 18.54
N THR A 595 -14.58 2.50 17.64
CA THR A 595 -16.01 2.83 17.46
C THR A 595 -16.96 2.00 18.34
N GLY A 596 -16.41 1.24 19.30
CA GLY A 596 -17.20 0.42 20.24
C GLY A 596 -17.65 -0.93 19.68
N GLY A 597 -17.48 -1.19 18.38
CA GLY A 597 -17.79 -2.48 17.75
C GLY A 597 -16.65 -3.49 17.96
N TYR A 598 -16.90 -4.75 17.68
CA TYR A 598 -15.89 -5.81 17.72
C TYR A 598 -15.14 -5.94 16.39
N THR A 599 -13.86 -6.29 16.45
CA THR A 599 -13.11 -6.66 15.25
C THR A 599 -13.45 -8.10 14.88
N THR A 600 -14.04 -8.29 13.70
CA THR A 600 -14.41 -9.59 13.14
C THR A 600 -13.70 -9.85 11.82
N SER A 601 -12.43 -9.39 11.68
CA SER A 601 -11.61 -9.69 10.52
C SER A 601 -11.28 -11.18 10.44
N GLU A 602 -10.97 -11.68 9.25
CA GLU A 602 -10.60 -13.08 9.01
C GLU A 602 -9.48 -13.53 9.97
N GLU A 603 -8.43 -12.72 10.14
CA GLU A 603 -7.33 -13.02 11.06
C GLU A 603 -7.78 -13.20 12.51
N VAL A 604 -8.72 -12.39 12.98
CA VAL A 604 -9.24 -12.49 14.35
C VAL A 604 -10.13 -13.71 14.49
N LEU A 605 -10.99 -13.96 13.50
CA LEU A 605 -11.90 -15.12 13.54
C LEU A 605 -11.14 -16.44 13.38
N GLU A 606 -10.07 -16.50 12.57
CA GLU A 606 -9.25 -17.71 12.45
C GLU A 606 -8.62 -18.13 13.78
N LYS A 607 -8.13 -17.17 14.57
CA LYS A 607 -7.61 -17.46 15.94
C LYS A 607 -8.69 -17.96 16.91
N LEU A 608 -9.96 -17.77 16.57
CA LEU A 608 -11.10 -18.19 17.36
C LEU A 608 -11.84 -19.40 16.79
N ARG A 609 -11.37 -19.96 15.66
CA ARG A 609 -12.02 -21.06 14.92
C ARG A 609 -12.42 -22.25 15.82
N ASP A 610 -11.53 -22.64 16.73
CA ASP A 610 -11.71 -23.78 17.62
C ASP A 610 -12.49 -23.44 18.92
N LYS A 611 -12.83 -22.17 19.15
CA LYS A 611 -13.53 -21.74 20.35
C LYS A 611 -15.02 -22.04 20.30
N HIS A 612 -15.63 -21.93 19.12
CA HIS A 612 -17.03 -22.24 18.91
C HIS A 612 -17.31 -22.62 17.46
N PRO A 613 -18.14 -23.64 17.17
CA PRO A 613 -18.43 -24.10 15.81
C PRO A 613 -18.94 -23.01 14.85
N VAL A 614 -19.64 -22.01 15.38
CA VAL A 614 -20.20 -20.91 14.59
C VAL A 614 -19.11 -20.07 13.90
N VAL A 615 -17.92 -19.95 14.52
CA VAL A 615 -16.82 -19.15 13.96
C VAL A 615 -16.35 -19.70 12.61
N GLY A 616 -16.16 -21.03 12.55
CA GLY A 616 -15.80 -21.69 11.29
C GLY A 616 -16.88 -21.53 10.22
N LYS A 617 -18.16 -21.55 10.61
CA LYS A 617 -19.30 -21.33 9.68
C LYS A 617 -19.33 -19.89 9.15
N ILE A 618 -19.08 -18.90 10.00
CA ILE A 618 -19.01 -17.48 9.60
C ILE A 618 -17.84 -17.25 8.63
N LEU A 619 -16.67 -17.84 8.89
CA LEU A 619 -15.51 -17.77 7.98
C LEU A 619 -15.84 -18.39 6.62
N ASN A 620 -16.45 -19.60 6.62
CA ASN A 620 -16.87 -20.26 5.38
C ASN A 620 -17.91 -19.43 4.61
N TYR A 621 -18.92 -18.89 5.29
CA TYR A 621 -19.92 -18.02 4.67
C TYR A 621 -19.28 -16.80 3.98
N ARG A 622 -18.39 -16.10 4.66
CA ARG A 622 -17.69 -14.93 4.11
C ARG A 622 -16.80 -15.30 2.92
N GLY A 623 -16.11 -16.45 2.99
CA GLY A 623 -15.34 -17.00 1.89
C GLY A 623 -16.21 -17.27 0.66
N VAL A 624 -17.30 -18.02 0.82
CA VAL A 624 -18.23 -18.33 -0.26
C VAL A 624 -18.87 -17.06 -0.84
N LYS A 625 -19.30 -16.13 0.00
CA LYS A 625 -19.90 -14.85 -0.44
C LYS A 625 -18.93 -14.01 -1.25
N LYS A 626 -17.66 -13.98 -0.84
CA LYS A 626 -16.59 -13.29 -1.58
C LYS A 626 -16.38 -13.93 -2.97
N LEU A 627 -16.32 -15.26 -3.06
CA LEU A 627 -16.19 -15.96 -4.34
C LEU A 627 -17.36 -15.65 -5.27
N LEU A 628 -18.58 -15.72 -4.73
CA LEU A 628 -19.80 -15.45 -5.49
C LEU A 628 -19.79 -14.02 -6.05
N SER A 629 -19.64 -13.02 -5.19
CA SER A 629 -19.77 -11.61 -5.60
C SER A 629 -18.57 -11.09 -6.42
N THR A 630 -17.33 -11.55 -6.12
CA THR A 630 -16.13 -10.99 -6.74
C THR A 630 -15.83 -11.63 -8.12
N TYR A 631 -16.18 -12.91 -8.28
CA TYR A 631 -15.82 -13.65 -9.48
C TYR A 631 -17.06 -14.17 -10.23
N ILE A 632 -17.92 -14.93 -9.58
CA ILE A 632 -18.96 -15.68 -10.28
C ILE A 632 -20.06 -14.78 -10.82
N GLU A 633 -20.49 -13.78 -10.06
CA GLU A 633 -21.47 -12.77 -10.49
C GLU A 633 -20.84 -11.67 -11.36
N ALA A 634 -19.59 -11.30 -11.10
CA ALA A 634 -18.94 -10.19 -11.79
C ALA A 634 -18.34 -10.56 -13.16
N LEU A 635 -17.73 -11.75 -13.31
CA LEU A 635 -17.05 -12.15 -14.55
C LEU A 635 -17.96 -12.19 -15.78
N PRO A 636 -19.24 -12.65 -15.72
CA PRO A 636 -20.12 -12.65 -16.88
C PRO A 636 -20.38 -11.29 -17.51
N ASP A 637 -20.35 -10.22 -16.69
CA ASP A 637 -20.57 -8.83 -17.15
C ASP A 637 -19.34 -8.23 -17.85
N LEU A 638 -18.18 -8.86 -17.70
CA LEU A 638 -16.91 -8.45 -18.30
C LEU A 638 -16.58 -9.21 -19.60
N VAL A 639 -17.50 -10.05 -20.07
CA VAL A 639 -17.33 -10.80 -21.31
C VAL A 639 -17.68 -9.96 -22.51
N TYR A 640 -16.73 -9.79 -23.40
CA TYR A 640 -16.87 -9.07 -24.66
C TYR A 640 -17.75 -9.84 -25.69
N PRO A 641 -18.16 -9.19 -26.82
CA PRO A 641 -19.03 -9.80 -27.81
C PRO A 641 -18.47 -11.09 -28.45
N ASP A 642 -17.17 -11.28 -28.44
CA ASP A 642 -16.50 -12.50 -28.93
C ASP A 642 -16.59 -13.69 -27.96
N GLY A 643 -17.16 -13.48 -26.79
CA GLY A 643 -17.31 -14.49 -25.73
C GLY A 643 -16.07 -14.67 -24.85
N LYS A 644 -15.14 -13.72 -24.89
CA LYS A 644 -13.87 -13.76 -24.13
C LYS A 644 -13.80 -12.65 -23.09
N ILE A 645 -12.95 -12.85 -22.11
CA ILE A 645 -12.48 -11.81 -21.17
C ILE A 645 -11.10 -11.36 -21.64
N HIS A 646 -10.92 -10.04 -21.69
CA HIS A 646 -9.67 -9.39 -22.05
C HIS A 646 -9.12 -8.64 -20.83
N THR A 647 -8.30 -9.33 -20.02
CA THR A 647 -7.64 -8.72 -18.88
C THR A 647 -6.48 -7.84 -19.34
N SER A 648 -6.19 -6.76 -18.65
CA SER A 648 -5.00 -5.93 -18.88
C SER A 648 -3.84 -6.41 -18.01
N PHE A 649 -2.67 -6.65 -18.60
CA PHE A 649 -1.43 -6.99 -17.88
C PHE A 649 -0.57 -5.76 -17.68
N ASN A 650 -0.24 -5.45 -16.43
CA ASN A 650 0.52 -4.25 -16.07
C ASN A 650 1.96 -4.63 -15.70
N GLN A 651 2.94 -3.96 -16.34
CA GLN A 651 4.37 -4.14 -16.08
C GLN A 651 4.89 -3.24 -14.94
N THR A 652 4.18 -2.19 -14.58
CA THR A 652 4.66 -1.08 -13.76
C THR A 652 4.03 -0.96 -12.36
N ILE A 653 3.18 -1.93 -11.96
CA ILE A 653 2.48 -1.87 -10.66
C ILE A 653 3.27 -2.60 -9.56
N ALA A 654 3.80 -3.77 -9.86
CA ALA A 654 4.51 -4.56 -8.86
C ALA A 654 6.00 -4.20 -8.84
N ALA A 655 6.47 -3.60 -7.77
CA ALA A 655 7.86 -3.17 -7.62
C ALA A 655 8.89 -4.32 -7.64
N THR A 656 8.45 -5.57 -7.62
CA THR A 656 9.30 -6.78 -7.74
C THR A 656 9.60 -7.19 -9.18
N GLY A 657 9.05 -6.52 -10.20
CA GLY A 657 9.15 -6.95 -11.60
C GLY A 657 8.05 -7.90 -12.04
N ARG A 658 7.20 -8.42 -11.13
CA ARG A 658 6.07 -9.27 -11.49
C ARG A 658 5.03 -8.51 -12.28
N LEU A 659 4.34 -9.21 -13.18
CA LEU A 659 3.14 -8.68 -13.82
C LEU A 659 1.97 -8.67 -12.83
N SER A 660 1.08 -7.72 -12.98
CA SER A 660 -0.24 -7.76 -12.34
C SER A 660 -1.33 -7.74 -13.41
N SER A 661 -2.52 -8.24 -13.09
CA SER A 661 -3.67 -8.18 -13.99
C SER A 661 -4.78 -7.32 -13.41
N SER A 662 -5.50 -6.63 -14.28
CA SER A 662 -6.63 -5.79 -13.90
C SER A 662 -7.74 -5.85 -14.96
N ASN A 663 -8.96 -5.54 -14.55
CA ASN A 663 -10.14 -5.47 -15.40
C ASN A 663 -10.45 -6.74 -16.22
N PRO A 664 -10.61 -7.96 -15.59
CA PRO A 664 -10.53 -8.27 -14.17
C PRO A 664 -9.14 -8.75 -13.71
N ASN A 665 -8.89 -8.77 -12.39
CA ASN A 665 -7.70 -9.41 -11.84
C ASN A 665 -7.88 -10.95 -11.81
N ILE A 666 -7.40 -11.62 -12.86
CA ILE A 666 -7.47 -13.09 -12.99
C ILE A 666 -6.42 -13.80 -12.13
N GLN A 667 -5.29 -13.14 -11.82
CA GLN A 667 -4.20 -13.71 -11.02
C GLN A 667 -4.61 -14.01 -9.58
N ASN A 668 -5.67 -13.37 -9.07
CA ASN A 668 -6.16 -13.53 -7.71
C ASN A 668 -7.30 -14.57 -7.57
N ILE A 669 -7.65 -15.33 -8.61
CA ILE A 669 -8.63 -16.41 -8.51
C ILE A 669 -8.10 -17.47 -7.55
N PRO A 670 -8.82 -17.77 -6.43
CA PRO A 670 -8.31 -18.66 -5.39
C PRO A 670 -8.12 -20.10 -5.87
N ILE A 671 -7.03 -20.75 -5.44
CA ILE A 671 -6.71 -22.15 -5.76
C ILE A 671 -6.68 -23.05 -4.53
N ARG A 672 -6.78 -22.50 -3.33
CA ARG A 672 -6.60 -23.25 -2.09
C ARG A 672 -7.85 -24.02 -1.67
N THR A 673 -9.02 -23.49 -1.96
CA THR A 673 -10.30 -24.14 -1.64
C THR A 673 -10.89 -24.82 -2.86
N PRO A 674 -11.68 -25.90 -2.69
CA PRO A 674 -12.35 -26.55 -3.80
C PRO A 674 -13.26 -25.61 -4.59
N GLU A 675 -14.02 -24.75 -3.91
CA GLU A 675 -14.94 -23.78 -4.48
C GLU A 675 -14.18 -22.72 -5.30
N GLY A 676 -13.05 -22.23 -4.78
CA GLY A 676 -12.17 -21.28 -5.50
C GLY A 676 -11.58 -21.89 -6.76
N ARG A 677 -11.11 -23.15 -6.67
CA ARG A 677 -10.60 -23.90 -7.84
C ARG A 677 -11.67 -24.13 -8.90
N ALA A 678 -12.91 -24.39 -8.47
CA ALA A 678 -14.02 -24.65 -9.40
C ALA A 678 -14.27 -23.47 -10.36
N ILE A 679 -13.94 -22.22 -9.98
CA ILE A 679 -14.06 -21.06 -10.87
C ILE A 679 -13.23 -21.25 -12.14
N ARG A 680 -12.08 -21.91 -12.07
CA ARG A 680 -11.20 -22.18 -13.21
C ARG A 680 -11.83 -23.14 -14.25
N GLU A 681 -12.88 -23.89 -13.87
CA GLU A 681 -13.67 -24.71 -14.80
C GLU A 681 -14.37 -23.87 -15.87
N ALA A 682 -14.72 -22.62 -15.54
CA ALA A 682 -15.37 -21.71 -16.47
C ALA A 682 -14.45 -21.13 -17.56
N PHE A 683 -13.13 -21.24 -17.39
CA PHE A 683 -12.17 -20.77 -18.39
C PHE A 683 -11.87 -21.92 -19.36
N VAL A 684 -12.30 -21.76 -20.60
CA VAL A 684 -12.27 -22.81 -21.61
C VAL A 684 -11.49 -22.37 -22.85
N PRO A 685 -10.90 -23.28 -23.61
CA PRO A 685 -10.25 -22.95 -24.89
C PRO A 685 -11.28 -22.63 -25.99
N ASP A 686 -10.81 -22.09 -27.10
CA ASP A 686 -11.63 -21.91 -28.29
C ASP A 686 -12.02 -23.28 -28.93
N ALA A 687 -13.05 -23.27 -29.79
CA ALA A 687 -13.52 -24.46 -30.43
C ALA A 687 -12.43 -25.16 -31.28
N GLY A 688 -12.18 -26.42 -31.03
CA GLY A 688 -11.11 -27.21 -31.69
C GLY A 688 -9.73 -27.04 -31.02
N CYS A 689 -9.65 -26.31 -29.92
CA CYS A 689 -8.43 -26.12 -29.13
C CYS A 689 -8.51 -26.89 -27.81
N THR A 690 -7.36 -27.00 -27.17
CA THR A 690 -7.17 -27.53 -25.81
C THR A 690 -6.48 -26.46 -24.97
N PHE A 691 -6.87 -26.34 -23.71
CA PHE A 691 -6.17 -25.50 -22.74
C PHE A 691 -4.86 -26.18 -22.33
N LEU A 692 -3.74 -25.51 -22.44
CA LEU A 692 -2.43 -25.99 -22.00
C LEU A 692 -1.89 -25.04 -20.93
N SER A 693 -1.53 -25.59 -19.76
CA SER A 693 -0.92 -24.88 -18.65
C SER A 693 0.50 -25.38 -18.42
N ALA A 694 1.42 -24.46 -18.17
CA ALA A 694 2.82 -24.75 -17.86
C ALA A 694 3.28 -23.89 -16.66
N ASP A 695 3.62 -24.55 -15.55
CA ASP A 695 4.00 -23.92 -14.29
C ASP A 695 5.43 -24.30 -13.88
N TYR A 696 6.23 -23.32 -13.47
CA TYR A 696 7.57 -23.56 -12.95
C TYR A 696 7.54 -24.27 -11.60
N SER A 697 8.19 -25.41 -11.52
CA SER A 697 8.31 -26.17 -10.28
C SER A 697 9.30 -25.51 -9.32
N GLN A 698 8.80 -24.87 -8.25
CA GLN A 698 9.60 -24.32 -7.14
C GLN A 698 10.70 -23.35 -7.58
N ILE A 699 10.41 -22.45 -8.52
CA ILE A 699 11.40 -21.57 -9.13
C ILE A 699 12.18 -20.72 -8.08
N GLU A 700 11.52 -20.19 -7.07
CA GLU A 700 12.17 -19.37 -6.04
C GLU A 700 13.15 -20.18 -5.16
N LEU A 701 12.85 -21.46 -4.89
CA LEU A 701 13.77 -22.36 -4.17
C LEU A 701 14.99 -22.74 -5.04
N ARG A 702 14.79 -22.90 -6.36
CA ARG A 702 15.88 -23.14 -7.31
C ARG A 702 16.78 -21.90 -7.44
N LEU A 703 16.18 -20.72 -7.46
CA LEU A 703 16.92 -19.45 -7.42
C LEU A 703 17.68 -19.27 -6.10
N MET A 704 17.08 -19.66 -4.96
CA MET A 704 17.81 -19.68 -3.68
C MET A 704 19.02 -20.61 -3.73
N ALA A 705 18.89 -21.79 -4.33
CA ALA A 705 20.01 -22.70 -4.52
C ALA A 705 21.13 -22.07 -5.38
N HIS A 706 20.74 -21.38 -6.45
CA HIS A 706 21.66 -20.66 -7.32
C HIS A 706 22.41 -19.53 -6.61
N PHE A 707 21.71 -18.64 -5.93
CA PHE A 707 22.28 -17.47 -5.26
C PHE A 707 23.08 -17.81 -4.00
N SER A 708 22.63 -18.81 -3.26
CA SER A 708 23.30 -19.26 -2.03
C SER A 708 24.53 -20.12 -2.30
N GLU A 709 24.61 -20.71 -3.49
CA GLU A 709 25.65 -21.69 -3.85
C GLU A 709 25.77 -22.86 -2.86
N ASP A 710 24.68 -23.16 -2.11
CA ASP A 710 24.68 -24.23 -1.12
C ASP A 710 24.80 -25.60 -1.80
N PRO A 711 25.88 -26.36 -1.54
CA PRO A 711 26.12 -27.61 -2.26
C PRO A 711 25.03 -28.67 -2.01
N ALA A 712 24.48 -28.69 -0.79
CA ALA A 712 23.47 -29.67 -0.42
C ALA A 712 22.10 -29.35 -1.03
N LEU A 713 21.78 -28.06 -1.17
CA LEU A 713 20.56 -27.63 -1.83
C LEU A 713 20.65 -27.82 -3.37
N ILE A 714 21.80 -27.51 -3.94
CA ILE A 714 22.07 -27.73 -5.38
C ILE A 714 21.97 -29.23 -5.71
N GLU A 715 22.59 -30.10 -4.88
CA GLU A 715 22.56 -31.54 -5.12
C GLU A 715 21.14 -32.12 -5.03
N ALA A 716 20.33 -31.65 -4.06
CA ALA A 716 18.94 -32.08 -3.95
C ALA A 716 18.14 -31.81 -5.22
N PHE A 717 18.35 -30.65 -5.86
CA PHE A 717 17.70 -30.35 -7.14
C PHE A 717 18.28 -31.11 -8.33
N ARG A 718 19.60 -31.29 -8.39
CA ARG A 718 20.25 -32.00 -9.50
C ARG A 718 19.94 -33.49 -9.53
N SER A 719 19.78 -34.08 -8.35
CA SER A 719 19.41 -35.49 -8.21
C SER A 719 17.91 -35.76 -8.34
N GLY A 720 17.09 -34.72 -8.55
CA GLY A 720 15.62 -34.85 -8.68
C GLY A 720 14.92 -35.29 -7.39
N GLN A 721 15.56 -35.09 -6.23
CA GLN A 721 14.95 -35.39 -4.94
C GLN A 721 13.87 -34.35 -4.57
N ASP A 722 12.85 -34.81 -3.85
CA ASP A 722 11.91 -33.89 -3.21
C ASP A 722 12.63 -33.03 -2.16
N VAL A 723 12.86 -31.76 -2.49
CA VAL A 723 13.60 -30.81 -1.65
C VAL A 723 12.98 -30.66 -0.26
N HIS A 724 11.66 -30.80 -0.13
CA HIS A 724 10.99 -30.68 1.17
C HIS A 724 11.20 -31.94 2.02
N GLN A 725 11.24 -33.12 1.37
CA GLN A 725 11.56 -34.38 2.02
C GLN A 725 13.05 -34.41 2.40
N ALA A 726 13.94 -33.99 1.51
CA ALA A 726 15.38 -33.88 1.79
C ALA A 726 15.67 -32.90 2.94
N THR A 727 14.98 -31.77 2.99
CA THR A 727 15.07 -30.81 4.10
C THR A 727 14.59 -31.42 5.42
N ALA A 728 13.43 -32.10 5.40
CA ALA A 728 12.92 -32.78 6.61
C ALA A 728 13.89 -33.85 7.10
N ALA A 729 14.39 -34.71 6.22
CA ALA A 729 15.36 -35.73 6.54
C ALA A 729 16.59 -35.15 7.26
N LYS A 730 17.15 -34.06 6.78
CA LYS A 730 18.30 -33.36 7.38
C LYS A 730 17.97 -32.72 8.72
N ILE A 731 16.85 -32.01 8.83
CA ILE A 731 16.45 -31.31 10.08
C ILE A 731 16.20 -32.32 11.21
N TYR A 732 15.54 -33.44 10.89
CA TYR A 732 15.18 -34.47 11.90
C TYR A 732 16.23 -35.55 12.05
N GLY A 733 17.30 -35.55 11.24
CA GLY A 733 18.37 -36.56 11.28
C GLY A 733 17.89 -37.95 10.86
N LEU A 734 17.00 -38.03 9.90
CA LEU A 734 16.34 -39.24 9.38
C LEU A 734 16.78 -39.55 7.94
N THR A 735 16.51 -40.77 7.47
CA THR A 735 16.58 -41.08 6.05
C THR A 735 15.32 -40.52 5.32
N PRO A 736 15.38 -40.27 4.01
CA PRO A 736 14.20 -39.78 3.28
C PRO A 736 12.96 -40.67 3.43
N GLU A 737 13.14 -41.99 3.53
CA GLU A 737 12.08 -43.00 3.68
C GLU A 737 11.39 -42.92 5.06
N GLU A 738 12.08 -42.44 6.08
CA GLU A 738 11.57 -42.30 7.44
C GLU A 738 10.80 -40.99 7.65
N VAL A 739 10.84 -40.06 6.66
CA VAL A 739 10.17 -38.76 6.76
C VAL A 739 8.66 -38.95 6.64
N THR A 740 7.94 -38.58 7.69
CA THR A 740 6.46 -38.62 7.65
C THR A 740 5.87 -37.49 6.81
N PRO A 741 4.63 -37.64 6.31
CA PRO A 741 3.95 -36.56 5.59
C PRO A 741 3.84 -35.25 6.37
N ASP A 742 3.68 -35.31 7.71
CA ASP A 742 3.65 -34.12 8.57
C ASP A 742 5.01 -33.44 8.65
N MET A 743 6.08 -34.19 8.81
CA MET A 743 7.46 -33.64 8.80
C MET A 743 7.76 -32.95 7.46
N ARG A 744 7.38 -33.59 6.34
CA ARG A 744 7.53 -33.00 5.00
C ARG A 744 6.71 -31.70 4.86
N ARG A 745 5.47 -31.69 5.36
CA ARG A 745 4.61 -30.50 5.36
C ARG A 745 5.21 -29.36 6.17
N ARG A 746 5.74 -29.66 7.36
CA ARG A 746 6.43 -28.68 8.22
C ARG A 746 7.70 -28.13 7.55
N ALA A 747 8.50 -28.99 6.95
CA ALA A 747 9.68 -28.60 6.18
C ALA A 747 9.30 -27.73 4.96
N LYS A 748 8.23 -28.07 4.25
CA LYS A 748 7.70 -27.24 3.15
C LYS A 748 7.36 -25.83 3.62
N THR A 749 6.66 -25.73 4.74
CA THR A 749 6.29 -24.43 5.34
C THR A 749 7.53 -23.66 5.81
N ALA A 750 8.52 -24.36 6.40
CA ALA A 750 9.78 -23.77 6.82
C ALA A 750 10.60 -23.28 5.61
N ASN A 751 10.77 -24.10 4.55
CA ASN A 751 11.50 -23.74 3.33
C ASN A 751 11.00 -22.43 2.72
N PHE A 752 9.70 -22.32 2.49
CA PHE A 752 9.13 -21.08 1.95
C PHE A 752 9.16 -19.95 2.97
N GLY A 753 8.83 -20.22 4.24
CA GLY A 753 8.82 -19.20 5.28
C GLY A 753 10.20 -18.56 5.49
N ILE A 754 11.26 -19.38 5.51
CA ILE A 754 12.64 -18.91 5.75
C ILE A 754 13.12 -18.05 4.57
N ILE A 755 12.83 -18.42 3.33
CA ILE A 755 13.15 -17.62 2.14
C ILE A 755 12.51 -16.22 2.26
N TYR A 756 11.30 -16.13 2.80
CA TYR A 756 10.61 -14.86 3.04
C TYR A 756 10.96 -14.20 4.38
N GLY A 757 12.00 -14.67 5.07
CA GLY A 757 12.48 -14.09 6.31
C GLY A 757 11.53 -14.25 7.51
N ILE A 758 10.79 -15.37 7.58
CA ILE A 758 9.86 -15.63 8.69
C ILE A 758 10.60 -15.73 10.04
N SER A 759 10.06 -15.07 11.05
CA SER A 759 10.56 -15.21 12.41
C SER A 759 10.08 -16.51 13.07
N ALA A 760 10.75 -16.94 14.15
CA ALA A 760 10.31 -18.09 14.95
C ALA A 760 8.88 -17.91 15.50
N PHE A 761 8.45 -16.67 15.77
CA PHE A 761 7.07 -16.35 16.13
C PHE A 761 6.10 -16.58 14.94
N GLY A 762 6.42 -16.05 13.77
CA GLY A 762 5.58 -16.24 12.58
C GLY A 762 5.47 -17.70 12.16
N LEU A 763 6.55 -18.47 12.25
CA LEU A 763 6.54 -19.91 11.92
C LEU A 763 5.75 -20.71 12.97
N SER A 764 5.85 -20.37 14.26
CA SER A 764 5.07 -20.95 15.35
C SER A 764 3.56 -20.79 15.13
N GLU A 765 3.11 -19.58 14.78
CA GLU A 765 1.71 -19.29 14.46
C GLU A 765 1.24 -20.10 13.22
N ARG A 766 2.07 -20.11 12.15
CA ARG A 766 1.70 -20.73 10.87
C ARG A 766 1.61 -22.26 10.94
N LEU A 767 2.43 -22.88 11.78
CA LEU A 767 2.44 -24.33 11.99
C LEU A 767 1.61 -24.76 13.20
N SER A 768 1.11 -23.83 14.03
CA SER A 768 0.44 -24.10 15.31
C SER A 768 1.32 -24.94 16.25
N ILE A 769 2.61 -24.63 16.35
CA ILE A 769 3.60 -25.32 17.18
C ILE A 769 4.19 -24.35 18.21
N PRO A 770 4.78 -24.85 19.32
CA PRO A 770 5.50 -24.01 20.26
C PRO A 770 6.63 -23.20 19.61
N ARG A 771 6.82 -21.96 20.06
CA ARG A 771 7.87 -21.06 19.53
C ARG A 771 9.27 -21.67 19.61
N LYS A 772 9.52 -22.50 20.63
CA LYS A 772 10.79 -23.23 20.78
C LYS A 772 11.01 -24.20 19.62
N GLU A 773 10.00 -24.99 19.29
CA GLU A 773 10.04 -25.95 18.19
C GLU A 773 10.19 -25.25 16.83
N ALA A 774 9.47 -24.12 16.62
CA ALA A 774 9.66 -23.30 15.44
C ALA A 774 11.08 -22.75 15.29
N LYS A 775 11.71 -22.37 16.41
CA LYS A 775 13.11 -21.95 16.42
C LYS A 775 14.05 -23.09 16.08
N GLU A 776 13.82 -24.26 16.65
CA GLU A 776 14.61 -25.48 16.36
C GLU A 776 14.54 -25.87 14.88
N LEU A 777 13.37 -25.71 14.24
CA LEU A 777 13.21 -25.93 12.80
C LEU A 777 14.02 -24.93 11.96
N ILE A 778 14.01 -23.63 12.32
CA ILE A 778 14.80 -22.59 11.64
C ILE A 778 16.30 -22.83 11.82
N ASP A 779 16.73 -23.10 13.05
CA ASP A 779 18.14 -23.36 13.37
C ASP A 779 18.64 -24.64 12.65
N GLY A 780 17.80 -25.69 12.60
CA GLY A 780 18.08 -26.94 11.87
C GLY A 780 18.17 -26.73 10.37
N TYR A 781 17.32 -25.86 9.81
CA TYR A 781 17.38 -25.50 8.39
C TYR A 781 18.71 -24.83 8.04
N PHE A 782 19.14 -23.81 8.80
CA PHE A 782 20.39 -23.10 8.54
C PHE A 782 21.63 -23.98 8.82
N ALA A 783 21.53 -24.90 9.78
CA ALA A 783 22.58 -25.92 9.99
C ALA A 783 22.70 -26.89 8.81
N SER A 784 21.56 -27.21 8.15
CA SER A 784 21.50 -28.10 6.98
C SER A 784 21.92 -27.42 5.68
N TYR A 785 21.71 -26.10 5.59
CA TYR A 785 22.00 -25.26 4.43
C TYR A 785 22.76 -23.99 4.82
N PRO A 786 24.02 -24.09 5.23
CA PRO A 786 24.81 -22.95 5.69
C PRO A 786 25.06 -21.91 4.59
N GLY A 787 25.07 -22.32 3.31
CA GLY A 787 25.17 -21.42 2.16
C GLY A 787 24.01 -20.45 2.10
N VAL A 788 22.79 -20.89 2.45
CA VAL A 788 21.60 -20.03 2.49
C VAL A 788 21.75 -18.95 3.57
N ALA A 789 22.19 -19.32 4.78
CA ALA A 789 22.44 -18.35 5.86
C ALA A 789 23.48 -17.30 5.45
N ASN A 790 24.56 -17.74 4.81
CA ASN A 790 25.63 -16.86 4.31
C ASN A 790 25.12 -15.90 3.23
N TYR A 791 24.32 -16.39 2.27
CA TYR A 791 23.70 -15.56 1.25
C TYR A 791 22.79 -14.49 1.86
N MET A 792 21.89 -14.88 2.77
CA MET A 792 20.97 -13.95 3.42
C MET A 792 21.71 -12.83 4.17
N SER A 793 22.79 -13.18 4.88
CA SER A 793 23.61 -12.19 5.58
C SER A 793 24.35 -11.28 4.60
N ARG A 794 24.94 -11.85 3.54
CA ARG A 794 25.71 -11.11 2.53
C ARG A 794 24.83 -10.12 1.77
N VAL A 795 23.67 -10.54 1.30
CA VAL A 795 22.78 -9.66 0.50
C VAL A 795 22.26 -8.48 1.33
N VAL A 796 21.99 -8.69 2.63
CA VAL A 796 21.59 -7.62 3.55
C VAL A 796 22.74 -6.63 3.75
N GLU A 797 23.98 -7.11 3.97
CA GLU A 797 25.15 -6.23 4.14
C GLU A 797 25.49 -5.46 2.83
N GLU A 798 25.37 -6.11 1.68
CA GLU A 798 25.54 -5.44 0.39
C GLU A 798 24.46 -4.37 0.17
N ALA A 799 23.21 -4.67 0.54
CA ALA A 799 22.11 -3.71 0.48
C ALA A 799 22.34 -2.49 1.39
N LYS A 800 22.89 -2.69 2.59
CA LYS A 800 23.24 -1.58 3.51
C LYS A 800 24.29 -0.63 2.93
N HIS A 801 25.18 -1.15 2.08
CA HIS A 801 26.20 -0.34 1.43
C HIS A 801 25.72 0.33 0.14
N ARG A 802 24.88 -0.36 -0.66
CA ARG A 802 24.47 0.11 -1.99
C ARG A 802 23.13 0.84 -1.96
N GLY A 803 22.29 0.67 -0.92
CA GLY A 803 20.92 1.16 -0.88
C GLY A 803 19.92 0.36 -1.74
N TYR A 804 20.37 -0.65 -2.47
CA TYR A 804 19.52 -1.48 -3.35
C TYR A 804 20.04 -2.91 -3.47
N VAL A 805 19.20 -3.79 -4.00
CA VAL A 805 19.55 -5.16 -4.45
C VAL A 805 19.20 -5.34 -5.91
N THR A 806 19.76 -6.38 -6.55
CA THR A 806 19.52 -6.68 -7.98
C THR A 806 19.06 -8.11 -8.20
N THR A 807 18.31 -8.31 -9.29
CA THR A 807 17.98 -9.64 -9.83
C THR A 807 19.14 -10.22 -10.64
N LEU A 808 18.96 -11.44 -11.19
CA LEU A 808 19.90 -12.06 -12.15
C LEU A 808 20.16 -11.20 -13.39
N LEU A 809 19.27 -10.31 -13.74
CA LEU A 809 19.33 -9.46 -14.92
C LEU A 809 19.47 -7.98 -14.56
N ASP A 810 20.07 -7.71 -13.41
CA ASP A 810 20.38 -6.36 -12.91
C ASP A 810 19.18 -5.44 -12.70
N ARG A 811 17.93 -5.96 -12.68
CA ARG A 811 16.77 -5.19 -12.23
C ARG A 811 17.00 -4.73 -10.81
N ARG A 812 16.86 -3.43 -10.56
CA ARG A 812 17.14 -2.84 -9.26
C ARG A 812 15.89 -2.77 -8.38
N ARG A 813 16.09 -3.02 -7.09
CA ARG A 813 15.12 -2.76 -6.03
C ARG A 813 15.75 -1.88 -4.97
N SER A 814 15.34 -0.62 -4.89
CA SER A 814 15.80 0.33 -3.87
C SER A 814 15.31 -0.07 -2.48
N LEU A 815 16.16 0.13 -1.47
CA LEU A 815 15.92 -0.24 -0.07
C LEU A 815 16.38 0.89 0.87
N PRO A 816 15.77 2.07 0.79
CA PRO A 816 16.24 3.24 1.55
C PRO A 816 16.17 3.05 3.07
N ASP A 817 15.27 2.17 3.58
CA ASP A 817 15.15 1.85 5.03
C ASP A 817 16.12 0.80 5.54
N ILE A 818 16.98 0.29 4.70
CA ILE A 818 17.90 -0.81 5.09
C ILE A 818 18.79 -0.41 6.28
N ASN A 819 19.07 0.87 6.44
CA ASN A 819 19.85 1.46 7.51
C ASN A 819 19.01 2.19 8.58
N SER A 820 17.68 2.02 8.57
CA SER A 820 16.77 2.68 9.52
C SER A 820 17.14 2.35 10.97
N ALA A 821 17.15 3.34 11.84
CA ALA A 821 17.31 3.16 13.28
C ALA A 821 16.15 2.36 13.89
N ASN A 822 14.95 2.43 13.30
CA ASN A 822 13.79 1.65 13.74
C ASN A 822 13.95 0.18 13.35
N ALA A 823 14.08 -0.70 14.35
CA ALA A 823 14.29 -2.15 14.14
C ALA A 823 13.15 -2.83 13.35
N VAL A 824 11.90 -2.35 13.45
CA VAL A 824 10.75 -2.92 12.72
C VAL A 824 10.85 -2.55 11.24
N VAL A 825 11.11 -1.29 10.95
CA VAL A 825 11.29 -0.75 9.60
C VAL A 825 12.51 -1.38 8.93
N ARG A 826 13.65 -1.37 9.62
CA ARG A 826 14.88 -2.01 9.14
C ARG A 826 14.68 -3.51 8.89
N GLY A 827 14.07 -4.23 9.81
CA GLY A 827 13.82 -5.67 9.65
C GLY A 827 12.90 -5.99 8.47
N TYR A 828 12.05 -5.04 8.10
CA TYR A 828 11.23 -5.11 6.91
C TYR A 828 12.08 -4.94 5.63
N ALA A 829 12.94 -3.93 5.58
CA ALA A 829 13.86 -3.70 4.48
C ALA A 829 14.87 -4.87 4.31
N GLU A 830 15.35 -5.45 5.41
CA GLU A 830 16.22 -6.64 5.39
C GLU A 830 15.52 -7.87 4.77
N ARG A 831 14.22 -8.08 5.07
CA ARG A 831 13.44 -9.13 4.40
C ARG A 831 13.28 -8.86 2.90
N ASN A 832 13.04 -7.61 2.52
CA ASN A 832 12.97 -7.22 1.10
C ASN A 832 14.32 -7.44 0.40
N ALA A 833 15.44 -7.13 1.05
CA ALA A 833 16.77 -7.40 0.50
C ALA A 833 16.97 -8.87 0.14
N ILE A 834 16.41 -9.79 0.94
CA ILE A 834 16.51 -11.23 0.70
C ILE A 834 15.53 -11.67 -0.41
N ASN A 835 14.31 -11.17 -0.40
CA ASN A 835 13.21 -11.64 -1.26
C ASN A 835 13.25 -11.05 -2.67
N ALA A 836 13.58 -9.76 -2.80
CA ALA A 836 13.50 -9.07 -4.08
C ALA A 836 14.39 -9.69 -5.17
N PRO A 837 15.64 -10.12 -4.91
CA PRO A 837 16.43 -10.83 -5.91
C PRO A 837 15.78 -12.13 -6.40
N LEU A 838 15.14 -12.88 -5.51
CA LEU A 838 14.51 -14.16 -5.85
C LEU A 838 13.22 -13.97 -6.66
N GLN A 839 12.30 -13.17 -6.14
CA GLN A 839 11.02 -12.90 -6.80
C GLN A 839 11.21 -12.16 -8.11
N GLY A 840 12.10 -11.18 -8.15
CA GLY A 840 12.38 -10.41 -9.35
C GLY A 840 13.07 -11.26 -10.40
N SER A 841 14.00 -12.15 -10.04
CA SER A 841 14.63 -13.07 -10.98
C SER A 841 13.63 -14.08 -11.54
N ALA A 842 12.71 -14.61 -10.72
CA ALA A 842 11.62 -15.48 -11.19
C ALA A 842 10.74 -14.74 -12.21
N ALA A 843 10.39 -13.48 -11.92
CA ALA A 843 9.64 -12.64 -12.85
C ALA A 843 10.40 -12.38 -14.16
N ASP A 844 11.70 -12.11 -14.08
CA ASP A 844 12.53 -11.91 -15.27
C ASP A 844 12.62 -13.17 -16.13
N LEU A 845 12.79 -14.35 -15.52
CA LEU A 845 12.84 -15.63 -16.25
C LEU A 845 11.54 -15.94 -16.97
N ILE A 846 10.38 -15.74 -16.34
CA ILE A 846 9.10 -15.99 -17.01
C ILE A 846 8.86 -15.00 -18.14
N LYS A 847 9.27 -13.72 -17.99
CA LYS A 847 9.21 -12.71 -19.07
C LYS A 847 10.03 -13.11 -20.28
N ILE A 848 11.24 -13.63 -20.08
CA ILE A 848 12.08 -14.14 -21.18
C ILE A 848 11.42 -15.35 -21.84
N ALA A 849 10.84 -16.27 -21.04
CA ALA A 849 10.12 -17.42 -21.58
C ALA A 849 8.95 -16.97 -22.46
N MET A 850 8.16 -16.00 -22.02
CA MET A 850 7.05 -15.42 -22.78
C MET A 850 7.51 -14.84 -24.13
N ILE A 851 8.57 -14.04 -24.12
CA ILE A 851 9.14 -13.42 -25.34
C ILE A 851 9.63 -14.50 -26.31
N ARG A 852 10.37 -15.49 -25.83
CA ARG A 852 10.91 -16.57 -26.67
C ARG A 852 9.81 -17.47 -27.22
N LEU A 853 8.79 -17.77 -26.43
CA LEU A 853 7.65 -18.59 -26.84
C LEU A 853 6.80 -17.88 -27.91
N ASP A 854 6.49 -16.59 -27.72
CA ASP A 854 5.75 -15.81 -28.72
C ASP A 854 6.51 -15.76 -30.05
N ALA A 855 7.82 -15.49 -30.01
CA ALA A 855 8.66 -15.49 -31.19
C ALA A 855 8.70 -16.87 -31.89
N ALA A 856 8.89 -17.94 -31.12
CA ALA A 856 8.95 -19.30 -31.69
C ALA A 856 7.60 -19.77 -32.28
N ILE A 857 6.49 -19.41 -31.65
CA ILE A 857 5.13 -19.69 -32.16
C ILE A 857 4.94 -18.99 -33.53
N ARG A 858 5.31 -17.74 -33.63
CA ARG A 858 5.22 -16.96 -34.89
C ARG A 858 6.16 -17.49 -35.97
N GLU A 859 7.42 -17.77 -35.62
CA GLU A 859 8.44 -18.28 -36.56
C GLU A 859 8.06 -19.63 -37.16
N ARG A 860 7.44 -20.51 -36.34
CA ARG A 860 6.93 -21.84 -36.82
C ARG A 860 5.56 -21.76 -37.50
N GLY A 861 4.93 -20.61 -37.52
CA GLY A 861 3.60 -20.40 -38.09
C GLY A 861 2.50 -21.14 -37.37
N LEU A 862 2.66 -21.41 -36.06
CA LEU A 862 1.67 -22.10 -35.23
C LEU A 862 0.47 -21.17 -34.96
N LYS A 863 -0.72 -21.78 -34.87
CA LYS A 863 -1.97 -21.09 -34.52
C LYS A 863 -2.19 -20.94 -33.01
N SER A 864 -1.42 -21.70 -32.23
CA SER A 864 -1.44 -21.63 -30.78
C SER A 864 -1.20 -20.22 -30.28
N ARG A 865 -1.85 -19.81 -29.19
CA ARG A 865 -1.74 -18.46 -28.62
C ARG A 865 -1.53 -18.54 -27.10
N MET A 866 -0.63 -17.73 -26.58
CA MET A 866 -0.51 -17.46 -25.15
C MET A 866 -1.68 -16.57 -24.73
N ILE A 867 -2.41 -16.93 -23.66
CA ILE A 867 -3.64 -16.24 -23.26
C ILE A 867 -3.60 -15.68 -21.84
N LEU A 868 -2.91 -16.37 -20.90
CA LEU A 868 -2.81 -15.92 -19.51
C LEU A 868 -1.40 -16.14 -18.97
N GLN A 869 -1.01 -15.25 -18.06
CA GLN A 869 0.13 -15.41 -17.17
C GLN A 869 -0.37 -15.24 -15.73
N VAL A 870 -0.12 -16.23 -14.87
CA VAL A 870 -0.60 -16.25 -13.48
C VAL A 870 0.55 -16.72 -12.57
N HIS A 871 1.14 -15.81 -11.78
CA HIS A 871 2.32 -16.07 -10.95
C HIS A 871 3.50 -16.64 -11.76
N ASP A 872 3.78 -17.93 -11.61
CA ASP A 872 4.88 -18.65 -12.31
C ASP A 872 4.34 -19.56 -13.43
N GLU A 873 3.06 -19.39 -13.82
CA GLU A 873 2.29 -20.20 -14.77
C GLU A 873 2.03 -19.43 -16.07
N LEU A 874 2.20 -20.11 -17.23
CA LEU A 874 1.80 -19.65 -18.56
C LEU A 874 0.68 -20.54 -19.09
N ASN A 875 -0.34 -19.94 -19.69
CA ASN A 875 -1.50 -20.64 -20.23
C ASN A 875 -1.68 -20.34 -21.72
N PHE A 876 -2.04 -21.37 -22.48
CA PHE A 876 -2.14 -21.31 -23.93
C PHE A 876 -3.47 -21.89 -24.42
N ASN A 877 -3.99 -21.29 -25.47
CA ASN A 877 -5.06 -21.83 -26.32
C ASN A 877 -4.40 -22.55 -27.49
N VAL A 878 -4.48 -23.86 -27.52
CA VAL A 878 -3.70 -24.73 -28.43
C VAL A 878 -4.62 -25.56 -29.32
N PRO A 879 -4.58 -25.42 -30.67
CA PRO A 879 -5.24 -26.35 -31.58
C PRO A 879 -4.84 -27.79 -31.29
N THR A 880 -5.80 -28.71 -31.33
CA THR A 880 -5.57 -30.11 -30.91
C THR A 880 -4.47 -30.80 -31.72
N ASP A 881 -4.29 -30.42 -32.97
CA ASP A 881 -3.24 -30.92 -33.86
C ASP A 881 -1.85 -30.39 -33.58
N GLU A 882 -1.75 -29.21 -32.87
CA GLU A 882 -0.49 -28.61 -32.45
C GLU A 882 -0.06 -29.02 -31.03
N LEU A 883 -0.90 -29.77 -30.28
CA LEU A 883 -0.69 -29.98 -28.83
C LEU A 883 0.66 -30.66 -28.51
N ALA A 884 1.07 -31.66 -29.27
CA ALA A 884 2.33 -32.35 -29.04
C ALA A 884 3.54 -31.45 -29.30
N GLU A 885 3.52 -30.67 -30.38
CA GLU A 885 4.57 -29.72 -30.71
C GLU A 885 4.64 -28.59 -29.69
N MET A 886 3.50 -28.02 -29.31
CA MET A 886 3.45 -26.96 -28.30
C MET A 886 3.92 -27.43 -26.93
N THR A 887 3.57 -28.63 -26.50
CA THR A 887 4.04 -29.18 -25.21
C THR A 887 5.56 -29.25 -25.16
N GLU A 888 6.20 -29.74 -26.23
CA GLU A 888 7.66 -29.82 -26.31
C GLU A 888 8.30 -28.45 -26.44
N LEU A 889 7.74 -27.56 -27.24
CA LEU A 889 8.22 -26.17 -27.39
C LEU A 889 8.18 -25.42 -26.06
N VAL A 890 7.07 -25.51 -25.35
CA VAL A 890 6.89 -24.82 -24.05
C VAL A 890 7.87 -25.37 -23.02
N ARG A 891 7.99 -26.71 -22.89
CA ARG A 891 8.92 -27.38 -21.99
C ARG A 891 10.36 -26.94 -22.26
N SER A 892 10.83 -27.14 -23.47
CA SER A 892 12.23 -26.87 -23.82
C SER A 892 12.58 -25.42 -23.67
N THR A 893 11.68 -24.49 -24.02
CA THR A 893 11.91 -23.05 -23.89
C THR A 893 11.96 -22.59 -22.45
N MET A 894 10.97 -22.99 -21.63
CA MET A 894 10.92 -22.57 -20.23
C MET A 894 12.06 -23.18 -19.41
N GLU A 895 12.39 -24.46 -19.63
CA GLU A 895 13.49 -25.11 -18.88
C GLU A 895 14.88 -24.61 -19.27
N SER A 896 15.06 -24.11 -20.51
CA SER A 896 16.34 -23.57 -21.01
C SER A 896 16.45 -22.03 -20.97
N VAL A 897 15.55 -21.35 -20.33
CA VAL A 897 15.46 -19.88 -20.35
C VAL A 897 16.73 -19.18 -19.88
N TYR A 898 17.43 -19.78 -18.91
CA TYR A 898 18.68 -19.29 -18.34
C TYR A 898 19.67 -20.45 -18.11
N PRO A 899 20.52 -20.78 -19.10
CA PRO A 899 21.41 -21.94 -19.05
C PRO A 899 22.46 -21.92 -17.94
N ASP A 900 22.80 -20.73 -17.44
CA ASP A 900 23.85 -20.56 -16.43
C ASP A 900 23.37 -20.81 -14.99
N LEU A 901 22.10 -21.23 -14.78
CA LEU A 901 21.63 -21.65 -13.46
C LEU A 901 22.39 -22.89 -12.98
N ARG A 902 22.78 -22.89 -11.70
CA ARG A 902 23.46 -24.02 -11.06
C ARG A 902 22.57 -25.24 -10.89
N VAL A 903 21.27 -25.07 -10.99
CA VAL A 903 20.25 -26.13 -10.87
C VAL A 903 19.34 -26.11 -12.09
N PRO A 904 18.82 -27.28 -12.55
CA PRO A 904 17.88 -27.29 -13.67
C PRO A 904 16.58 -26.55 -13.29
N LEU A 905 15.96 -25.88 -14.27
CA LEU A 905 14.56 -25.50 -14.18
C LEU A 905 13.70 -26.66 -14.61
N GLU A 906 12.58 -26.87 -13.97
CA GLU A 906 11.59 -27.88 -14.31
C GLU A 906 10.22 -27.24 -14.43
N VAL A 907 9.47 -27.71 -15.44
CA VAL A 907 8.14 -27.21 -15.74
C VAL A 907 7.13 -28.33 -15.68
N SER A 908 6.10 -28.17 -14.88
CA SER A 908 4.91 -29.03 -14.89
C SER A 908 3.99 -28.58 -16.01
N ILE A 909 3.65 -29.47 -16.91
CA ILE A 909 2.75 -29.17 -18.03
C ILE A 909 1.53 -30.09 -17.96
N GLY A 910 0.34 -29.49 -17.95
CA GLY A 910 -0.92 -30.17 -18.08
C GLY A 910 -1.76 -29.62 -19.24
N HIS A 911 -2.74 -30.36 -19.69
CA HIS A 911 -3.68 -29.91 -20.71
C HIS A 911 -5.08 -30.51 -20.47
N GLY A 912 -6.10 -29.80 -20.89
CA GLY A 912 -7.48 -30.26 -20.66
C GLY A 912 -8.52 -29.39 -21.34
N PRO A 913 -9.80 -29.74 -21.19
CA PRO A 913 -10.91 -28.98 -21.73
C PRO A 913 -11.17 -27.66 -20.98
N THR A 914 -10.58 -27.49 -19.79
CA THR A 914 -10.71 -26.27 -18.99
C THR A 914 -9.35 -25.92 -18.35
N TRP A 915 -9.23 -24.72 -17.83
CA TRP A 915 -8.06 -24.33 -17.04
C TRP A 915 -7.89 -25.21 -15.79
N LEU A 916 -9.01 -25.59 -15.13
CA LEU A 916 -8.98 -26.50 -13.98
C LEU A 916 -8.36 -27.87 -14.32
N ASP A 917 -8.71 -28.42 -15.46
CA ASP A 917 -8.21 -29.73 -15.89
C ASP A 917 -6.76 -29.72 -16.38
N ALA A 918 -6.31 -28.55 -16.83
CA ALA A 918 -4.95 -28.34 -17.31
C ALA A 918 -3.94 -28.06 -16.19
N HIS A 919 -4.39 -27.71 -14.95
CA HIS A 919 -3.54 -27.26 -13.84
C HIS A 919 -3.18 -28.35 -12.85
#